data_2989c4f74b1735e601142625bbac6aff
#
_entry.id   2989c4f74b1735e601142625bbac6aff
#
_cell.length_a   1.000
_cell.length_b   1.000
_cell.length_c   1.000
_cell.angle_alpha   90.00
_cell.angle_beta   90.00
_cell.angle_gamma   90.00
#
_symmetry.space_group_name_H-M   'P 1'
#
loop_
_entity.id
_entity.type
_entity.pdbx_description
1 polymer ?
#
loop_
_entity_poly.entity_id
_entity_poly.type
_entity_poly.pdbx_seq_one_letter_code
_entity_poly.pdbx_strand_id
1 'polypeptide(L)'
;MGLAPLRFRPVKTTHTLKRALVAATAVAAVAAAVLTPIAQAATYSAPSAPTNVVAYASPNGITVRWTPSTAVLPEITSYIVSAGPASCPIIVPATSKSVVTLPLLAGQKTFTPVVQAVNAYGISAAAKANKSFDAATLTSTAVSTNFKSLQFLQLSDLHGAIDVSSTSIGAAGLVASWNNDRVLNPNTVAVTSGDNIGAAPQISSAFEELPTIEALNLMKVDASTFGNHEHDRDINHVKKVVGASDFQWVVANYSSLKDLVSGDKSVKPYTIVTRGGIKIGIVGWNTESTAEQVYPGNLVGPSGTIKIDPGVTGVNKAIADARAAGAQVVVALVHQGWTENLDGVAQGRLPDLAEQIKGANIIFGGHSHLTYSTAIPGTLRTPAALVAEVRNAGVEYTRTALCLNTKTGRVVGSSVEYVLKADAAKFTPDATAAALVKKYKDQLAPKLDVKIGTVNGVFPRGGVPAVERSGETPLGNFTADAIRAKYKTDFVFLNGGGIRDTFPAKTYVPLDKTLVRPSSTNTTGTFDVTVGDALTVFPFGNSVSTTTISGTLLWKALENGVGGAYPADGRFPQISGFKFTFDSSKPLGSRIVSVTKLDGTPIAKDSTVYTVATLDYVVQGGDGYVGVFSPATAKVRDLLVDVFIEAVKNAKDITIPAADGRTKKVG
;
A
#
# COMPACT_ATOMS: atom_id res chain seq x y z
N MET A 1 16.73 -55.20 -18.55
CA MET A 1 17.74 -54.26 -18.00
C MET A 1 16.99 -53.12 -17.36
N GLY A 2 17.00 -53.07 -16.02
CA GLY A 2 16.09 -52.26 -15.24
C GLY A 2 16.52 -50.79 -15.14
N LEU A 3 15.53 -49.90 -15.19
CA LEU A 3 15.68 -48.51 -14.85
C LEU A 3 15.32 -48.33 -13.38
N ALA A 4 16.29 -47.82 -12.62
CA ALA A 4 16.14 -47.50 -11.19
C ALA A 4 15.37 -46.15 -11.02
N PRO A 5 14.55 -46.00 -9.98
CA PRO A 5 13.82 -44.77 -9.74
C PRO A 5 14.71 -43.70 -9.10
N LEU A 6 14.68 -42.50 -9.61
CA LEU A 6 15.30 -41.30 -9.04
C LEU A 6 14.59 -40.91 -7.73
N ARG A 7 15.33 -41.00 -6.62
CA ARG A 7 14.90 -40.52 -5.32
C ARG A 7 15.05 -38.99 -5.25
N PHE A 8 13.96 -38.29 -5.13
CA PHE A 8 13.94 -36.89 -4.69
C PHE A 8 14.36 -36.81 -3.22
N ARG A 9 15.43 -36.10 -2.93
CA ARG A 9 15.78 -35.69 -1.57
C ARG A 9 14.97 -34.42 -1.21
N PRO A 10 14.25 -34.40 -0.07
CA PRO A 10 13.64 -33.18 0.40
C PRO A 10 14.72 -32.21 0.93
N VAL A 11 14.67 -30.96 0.47
CA VAL A 11 15.46 -29.87 1.05
C VAL A 11 14.86 -29.57 2.41
N LYS A 12 15.59 -29.84 3.47
CA LYS A 12 15.22 -29.50 4.85
C LYS A 12 15.37 -28.00 5.04
N THR A 13 14.28 -27.28 5.12
CA THR A 13 14.25 -25.90 5.61
C THR A 13 14.44 -25.90 7.12
N THR A 14 15.59 -25.44 7.57
CA THR A 14 16.00 -25.38 8.98
C THR A 14 15.22 -24.38 9.84
N HIS A 15 14.28 -23.63 9.27
CA HIS A 15 13.49 -22.64 9.99
C HIS A 15 12.25 -23.19 10.70
N THR A 16 11.72 -24.34 10.29
CA THR A 16 10.54 -24.94 10.92
C THR A 16 10.81 -25.55 12.29
N LEU A 17 12.07 -25.90 12.60
CA LEU A 17 12.42 -26.53 13.88
C LEU A 17 12.66 -25.53 15.03
N LYS A 18 12.98 -24.27 14.73
CA LYS A 18 13.10 -23.25 15.79
C LYS A 18 11.75 -22.74 16.30
N ARG A 19 10.71 -22.83 15.48
CA ARG A 19 9.33 -22.43 15.88
C ARG A 19 8.63 -23.48 16.77
N ALA A 20 8.98 -24.75 16.66
CA ALA A 20 8.38 -25.82 17.46
C ALA A 20 8.99 -25.95 18.88
N LEU A 21 10.17 -25.40 19.14
CA LEU A 21 10.83 -25.55 20.44
C LEU A 21 10.43 -24.49 21.47
N VAL A 22 9.82 -23.37 21.05
CA VAL A 22 9.32 -22.33 21.96
C VAL A 22 7.90 -22.66 22.46
N ALA A 23 7.14 -23.47 21.74
CA ALA A 23 5.79 -23.87 22.15
C ALA A 23 5.75 -25.10 23.09
N ALA A 24 6.85 -25.84 23.22
CA ALA A 24 6.85 -27.09 23.99
C ALA A 24 7.34 -26.95 25.47
N THR A 25 7.77 -25.75 25.90
CA THR A 25 8.22 -25.51 27.27
C THR A 25 7.17 -24.83 28.18
N ALA A 26 5.97 -24.57 27.68
CA ALA A 26 4.91 -23.88 28.43
C ALA A 26 3.86 -24.82 29.07
N VAL A 27 3.99 -26.14 29.00
CA VAL A 27 2.94 -27.08 29.45
C VAL A 27 3.33 -27.95 30.66
N ALA A 28 4.44 -27.71 31.35
CA ALA A 28 4.84 -28.53 32.49
C ALA A 28 5.15 -27.72 33.77
N ALA A 29 4.22 -26.86 34.23
CA ALA A 29 4.25 -26.31 35.60
C ALA A 29 2.88 -25.75 36.02
N VAL A 30 1.88 -26.59 36.16
CA VAL A 30 0.64 -26.24 36.90
C VAL A 30 0.45 -27.24 38.02
N ALA A 31 1.06 -26.98 39.17
CA ALA A 31 0.61 -27.42 40.49
C ALA A 31 1.52 -26.84 41.59
N ALA A 32 1.37 -25.57 41.94
CA ALA A 32 1.60 -25.06 43.31
C ALA A 32 1.06 -23.63 43.40
N ALA A 33 -0.16 -23.49 43.90
CA ALA A 33 -0.78 -22.19 44.15
C ALA A 33 -0.11 -21.50 45.33
N VAL A 34 0.68 -20.47 45.03
CA VAL A 34 0.96 -19.35 45.95
C VAL A 34 0.78 -18.08 45.13
N LEU A 35 -0.01 -17.17 45.61
CA LEU A 35 -0.31 -15.88 45.02
C LEU A 35 0.97 -15.14 44.61
N THR A 36 1.38 -15.30 43.39
CA THR A 36 2.34 -14.42 42.75
C THR A 36 1.57 -13.36 41.97
N PRO A 37 2.01 -12.09 41.96
CA PRO A 37 1.36 -11.07 41.17
C PRO A 37 1.27 -11.55 39.71
N ILE A 38 0.09 -11.39 39.11
CA ILE A 38 -0.14 -11.66 37.69
C ILE A 38 0.96 -10.91 36.93
N ALA A 39 1.89 -11.65 36.35
CA ALA A 39 2.87 -11.09 35.44
C ALA A 39 2.07 -10.37 34.35
N GLN A 40 2.14 -9.05 34.33
CA GLN A 40 1.51 -8.23 33.30
C GLN A 40 2.05 -8.75 31.96
N ALA A 41 1.18 -9.23 31.10
CA ALA A 41 1.58 -9.73 29.78
C ALA A 41 2.46 -8.69 29.13
N ALA A 42 3.67 -9.08 28.71
CA ALA A 42 4.60 -8.16 28.09
C ALA A 42 3.95 -7.56 26.84
N THR A 43 3.71 -6.24 26.86
CA THR A 43 3.13 -5.54 25.73
C THR A 43 4.21 -5.32 24.68
N TYR A 44 4.05 -5.94 23.53
CA TYR A 44 4.87 -5.69 22.36
C TYR A 44 4.43 -4.39 21.70
N SER A 45 5.35 -3.44 21.51
CA SER A 45 5.03 -2.14 20.89
C SER A 45 6.26 -1.49 20.25
N ALA A 46 6.03 -0.52 19.38
CA ALA A 46 7.07 0.41 18.98
C ALA A 46 7.63 1.13 20.22
N PRO A 47 8.91 1.54 20.23
CA PRO A 47 9.49 2.23 21.38
C PRO A 47 8.78 3.55 21.66
N SER A 48 8.73 3.96 22.93
CA SER A 48 8.45 5.36 23.28
C SER A 48 9.56 6.27 22.74
N ALA A 49 9.25 7.54 22.51
CA ALA A 49 10.28 8.52 22.15
C ALA A 49 11.31 8.66 23.29
N PRO A 50 12.61 8.81 22.97
CA PRO A 50 13.62 9.18 23.96
C PRO A 50 13.26 10.48 24.69
N THR A 51 13.81 10.68 25.88
CA THR A 51 13.53 11.87 26.68
C THR A 51 14.79 12.68 26.96
N ASN A 52 14.65 13.89 27.49
CA ASN A 52 15.76 14.76 27.87
C ASN A 52 16.80 14.94 26.74
N VAL A 53 16.32 15.15 25.51
CA VAL A 53 17.20 15.39 24.38
C VAL A 53 17.84 16.77 24.50
N VAL A 54 19.16 16.80 24.72
CA VAL A 54 19.95 18.01 24.86
C VAL A 54 20.98 18.08 23.76
N ALA A 55 21.08 19.22 23.10
CA ALA A 55 22.05 19.45 22.03
C ALA A 55 22.90 20.70 22.28
N TYR A 56 24.17 20.64 21.91
CA TYR A 56 25.10 21.78 22.00
C TYR A 56 26.15 21.74 20.87
N ALA A 57 26.63 22.91 20.47
CA ALA A 57 27.71 23.01 19.50
C ALA A 57 29.02 22.47 20.10
N SER A 58 29.78 21.76 19.28
CA SER A 58 31.10 21.23 19.60
C SER A 58 32.05 21.42 18.42
N PRO A 59 33.40 21.32 18.60
CA PRO A 59 34.37 21.52 17.52
C PRO A 59 34.15 20.65 16.28
N ASN A 60 33.50 19.48 16.45
CA ASN A 60 33.28 18.51 15.37
C ASN A 60 31.82 18.46 14.86
N GLY A 61 30.97 19.40 15.26
CA GLY A 61 29.57 19.43 14.88
C GLY A 61 28.62 19.70 16.05
N ILE A 62 27.45 19.09 16.03
CA ILE A 62 26.45 19.19 17.10
C ILE A 62 26.44 17.91 17.92
N THR A 63 26.83 18.01 19.18
CA THR A 63 26.73 16.88 20.11
C THR A 63 25.31 16.82 20.69
N VAL A 64 24.69 15.63 20.57
CA VAL A 64 23.34 15.33 21.05
C VAL A 64 23.44 14.26 22.12
N ARG A 65 22.74 14.46 23.25
CA ARG A 65 22.58 13.50 24.33
C ARG A 65 21.12 13.29 24.61
N TRP A 66 20.75 12.10 25.08
CA TRP A 66 19.37 11.77 25.43
C TRP A 66 19.30 10.77 26.57
N THR A 67 18.15 10.68 27.19
CA THR A 67 17.78 9.58 28.08
C THR A 67 17.13 8.49 27.22
N PRO A 68 17.59 7.23 27.27
CA PRO A 68 16.99 6.12 26.55
C PRO A 68 15.50 6.01 26.81
N SER A 69 14.79 5.51 25.82
CA SER A 69 13.37 5.15 25.94
C SER A 69 13.20 4.04 26.97
N THR A 70 12.03 3.98 27.59
CA THR A 70 11.67 2.90 28.51
C THR A 70 11.76 1.56 27.80
N ALA A 71 12.25 0.54 28.51
CA ALA A 71 12.34 -0.81 27.96
C ALA A 71 10.95 -1.31 27.54
N VAL A 72 10.89 -1.80 26.30
CA VAL A 72 9.69 -2.40 25.68
C VAL A 72 10.12 -3.72 25.03
N LEU A 73 9.17 -4.58 24.71
CA LEU A 73 9.42 -5.74 23.89
C LEU A 73 8.93 -5.49 22.45
N PRO A 74 9.69 -5.87 21.42
CA PRO A 74 11.08 -6.36 21.47
C PRO A 74 12.04 -5.24 21.90
N GLU A 75 13.23 -5.64 22.38
CA GLU A 75 14.22 -4.68 22.87
C GLU A 75 14.61 -3.63 21.84
N ILE A 76 14.95 -2.44 22.30
CA ILE A 76 15.47 -1.35 21.47
C ILE A 76 16.83 -1.77 20.92
N THR A 77 16.96 -1.74 19.60
CA THR A 77 18.19 -2.13 18.88
C THR A 77 19.13 -0.96 18.64
N SER A 78 18.56 0.24 18.38
CA SER A 78 19.34 1.42 18.05
C SER A 78 18.56 2.72 18.27
N TYR A 79 19.28 3.84 18.13
CA TYR A 79 18.73 5.20 18.06
C TYR A 79 19.14 5.83 16.74
N ILE A 80 18.22 6.53 16.09
CA ILE A 80 18.49 7.38 14.93
C ILE A 80 18.58 8.82 15.44
N VAL A 81 19.71 9.49 15.20
CA VAL A 81 19.92 10.89 15.57
C VAL A 81 20.12 11.71 14.30
N SER A 82 19.30 12.72 14.09
CA SER A 82 19.32 13.56 12.89
C SER A 82 19.12 15.04 13.21
N ALA A 83 19.39 15.89 12.23
CA ALA A 83 19.29 17.35 12.37
C ALA A 83 18.60 17.98 11.13
N GLY A 84 17.47 17.38 10.74
CA GLY A 84 16.63 17.84 9.64
C GLY A 84 17.04 17.27 8.25
N PRO A 85 16.33 17.66 7.18
CA PRO A 85 16.39 17.01 5.86
C PRO A 85 17.75 17.04 5.18
N ALA A 86 18.56 18.09 5.43
CA ALA A 86 19.90 18.24 4.85
C ALA A 86 21.01 17.74 5.79
N SER A 87 20.65 17.04 6.87
CA SER A 87 21.63 16.55 7.84
C SER A 87 22.17 15.16 7.46
N CYS A 88 23.17 14.75 8.22
CA CYS A 88 23.64 13.37 8.26
C CYS A 88 23.06 12.67 9.46
N PRO A 89 21.99 11.87 9.33
CA PRO A 89 21.53 11.02 10.42
C PRO A 89 22.62 9.98 10.76
N ILE A 90 22.73 9.67 12.06
CA ILE A 90 23.65 8.64 12.56
C ILE A 90 22.84 7.61 13.34
N ILE A 91 23.10 6.33 13.07
CA ILE A 91 22.52 5.22 13.83
C ILE A 91 23.47 4.89 14.99
N VAL A 92 22.95 4.96 16.21
CA VAL A 92 23.68 4.68 17.44
C VAL A 92 23.13 3.38 18.02
N PRO A 93 23.89 2.28 18.14
CA PRO A 93 23.44 1.05 18.78
C PRO A 93 22.94 1.31 20.20
N ALA A 94 21.88 0.63 20.62
CA ALA A 94 21.30 0.78 21.96
C ALA A 94 22.28 0.42 23.09
N THR A 95 23.24 -0.46 22.79
CA THR A 95 24.35 -0.84 23.71
C THR A 95 25.42 0.24 23.86
N SER A 96 25.40 1.27 23.01
CA SER A 96 26.35 2.38 23.05
C SER A 96 25.91 3.46 24.05
N LYS A 97 26.81 4.40 24.37
CA LYS A 97 26.44 5.58 25.16
C LYS A 97 25.39 6.41 24.39
N SER A 98 24.39 6.93 25.11
CA SER A 98 23.33 7.78 24.55
C SER A 98 23.85 9.20 24.24
N VAL A 99 24.88 9.26 23.42
CA VAL A 99 25.53 10.49 22.95
C VAL A 99 26.17 10.29 21.58
N VAL A 100 26.01 11.27 20.70
CA VAL A 100 26.65 11.29 19.39
C VAL A 100 26.90 12.71 18.94
N THR A 101 27.94 12.92 18.10
CA THR A 101 28.18 14.21 17.44
C THR A 101 27.79 14.10 15.97
N LEU A 102 26.78 14.86 15.58
CA LEU A 102 26.33 15.00 14.20
C LEU A 102 27.28 15.95 13.46
N PRO A 103 27.80 15.56 12.30
CA PRO A 103 28.59 16.47 11.48
C PRO A 103 27.70 17.58 10.90
N LEU A 104 28.22 18.80 10.82
CA LEU A 104 27.59 19.87 10.07
C LEU A 104 27.94 19.72 8.60
N LEU A 105 26.97 19.97 7.73
CA LEU A 105 27.13 19.90 6.29
C LEU A 105 27.03 21.30 5.67
N ALA A 106 27.77 21.51 4.59
CA ALA A 106 27.69 22.77 3.82
C ALA A 106 26.24 22.97 3.30
N GLY A 107 25.73 24.18 3.44
CA GLY A 107 24.37 24.54 3.01
C GLY A 107 23.24 24.14 3.96
N GLN A 108 23.55 23.51 5.07
CA GLN A 108 22.55 23.24 6.11
C GLN A 108 22.02 24.55 6.69
N LYS A 109 20.70 24.64 6.83
CA LYS A 109 20.00 25.83 7.37
C LYS A 109 19.72 25.66 8.86
N THR A 110 18.80 26.43 9.40
CA THR A 110 18.32 26.28 10.79
C THR A 110 17.68 24.90 11.00
N PHE A 111 18.05 24.23 12.06
CA PHE A 111 17.57 22.88 12.40
C PHE A 111 17.48 22.65 13.89
N THR A 112 16.61 21.71 14.28
CA THR A 112 16.51 21.18 15.64
C THR A 112 16.88 19.71 15.59
N PRO A 113 17.94 19.26 16.30
CA PRO A 113 18.25 17.83 16.36
C PRO A 113 17.11 17.02 16.95
N VAL A 114 16.94 15.80 16.47
CA VAL A 114 15.93 14.85 16.93
C VAL A 114 16.55 13.49 17.18
N VAL A 115 15.95 12.73 18.10
CA VAL A 115 16.33 11.36 18.42
C VAL A 115 15.09 10.47 18.34
N GLN A 116 15.22 9.32 17.67
CA GLN A 116 14.20 8.30 17.58
C GLN A 116 14.77 6.96 18.03
N ALA A 117 14.01 6.18 18.79
CA ALA A 117 14.37 4.81 19.15
C ALA A 117 13.83 3.83 18.10
N VAL A 118 14.53 2.71 17.90
CA VAL A 118 14.21 1.68 16.91
C VAL A 118 14.17 0.32 17.58
N ASN A 119 13.13 -0.46 17.29
CA ASN A 119 13.06 -1.89 17.59
C ASN A 119 12.43 -2.63 16.39
N ALA A 120 12.20 -3.95 16.50
CA ALA A 120 11.59 -4.74 15.42
C ALA A 120 10.13 -4.36 15.13
N TYR A 121 9.46 -3.63 16.04
CA TYR A 121 8.09 -3.12 15.84
C TYR A 121 8.05 -1.81 15.05
N GLY A 122 9.14 -1.06 15.00
CA GLY A 122 9.19 0.19 14.27
C GLY A 122 10.08 1.25 14.89
N ILE A 123 9.89 2.47 14.43
CA ILE A 123 10.62 3.66 14.83
C ILE A 123 9.71 4.55 15.68
N SER A 124 10.21 5.02 16.82
CA SER A 124 9.45 5.90 17.72
C SER A 124 9.13 7.26 17.09
N ALA A 125 8.20 8.00 17.70
CA ALA A 125 8.07 9.43 17.45
C ALA A 125 9.42 10.14 17.68
N ALA A 126 9.65 11.24 16.94
CA ALA A 126 10.88 12.03 17.06
C ALA A 126 10.87 12.89 18.32
N ALA A 127 11.84 12.68 19.22
CA ALA A 127 12.09 13.54 20.37
C ALA A 127 12.99 14.71 19.95
N LYS A 128 12.49 15.94 20.04
CA LYS A 128 13.23 17.15 19.67
C LYS A 128 14.19 17.58 20.76
N ALA A 129 15.37 18.08 20.38
CA ALA A 129 16.30 18.69 21.29
C ALA A 129 15.74 20.01 21.87
N ASN A 130 16.26 20.38 23.03
CA ASN A 130 15.90 21.59 23.75
C ASN A 130 16.29 22.89 23.04
N LYS A 131 17.05 22.84 21.95
CA LYS A 131 17.60 24.00 21.26
C LYS A 131 17.66 23.76 19.75
N SER A 132 17.32 24.80 18.99
CA SER A 132 17.57 24.91 17.55
C SER A 132 18.92 25.58 17.29
N PHE A 133 19.52 25.27 16.15
CA PHE A 133 20.80 25.82 15.71
C PHE A 133 20.64 26.45 14.34
N ASP A 134 21.26 27.60 14.14
CA ASP A 134 21.44 28.18 12.82
C ASP A 134 22.85 27.80 12.34
N ALA A 135 22.90 26.99 11.26
CA ALA A 135 24.16 26.52 10.73
C ALA A 135 25.07 27.67 10.23
N ALA A 136 24.49 28.81 9.83
CA ALA A 136 25.25 29.98 9.40
C ALA A 136 26.02 30.65 10.54
N THR A 137 25.57 30.48 11.80
CA THR A 137 26.21 31.05 12.99
C THR A 137 27.25 30.11 13.61
N LEU A 138 27.31 28.87 13.14
CA LEU A 138 28.26 27.87 13.64
C LEU A 138 29.61 28.03 12.88
N THR A 139 30.70 28.13 13.61
CA THR A 139 32.01 28.38 13.06
C THR A 139 32.43 27.35 12.01
N SER A 140 33.08 27.80 10.94
CA SER A 140 33.46 27.03 9.74
C SER A 140 34.31 25.76 9.98
N THR A 141 34.91 25.61 11.16
CA THR A 141 35.73 24.45 11.54
C THR A 141 34.94 23.18 11.78
N ALA A 142 33.61 23.27 11.95
CA ALA A 142 32.75 22.11 12.20
C ALA A 142 32.08 21.54 10.93
N VAL A 143 32.24 22.20 9.77
CA VAL A 143 31.63 21.75 8.51
C VAL A 143 32.45 20.61 7.92
N SER A 144 31.85 19.44 7.80
CA SER A 144 32.50 18.26 7.25
C SER A 144 32.30 18.16 5.73
N THR A 145 33.39 18.00 4.99
CA THR A 145 33.40 17.69 3.55
C THR A 145 33.36 16.17 3.27
N ASN A 146 33.53 15.35 4.33
CA ASN A 146 33.63 13.89 4.21
C ASN A 146 32.27 13.20 4.17
N PHE A 147 31.19 13.95 4.36
CA PHE A 147 29.85 13.40 4.37
C PHE A 147 28.96 14.12 3.38
N LYS A 148 28.01 13.39 2.81
CA LYS A 148 27.00 13.92 1.92
C LYS A 148 25.62 13.44 2.37
N SER A 149 24.69 14.38 2.54
CA SER A 149 23.29 14.08 2.77
C SER A 149 22.60 13.92 1.43
N LEU A 150 21.84 12.81 1.31
CA LEU A 150 20.88 12.57 0.24
C LEU A 150 19.49 12.56 0.86
N GLN A 151 18.51 13.07 0.14
CA GLN A 151 17.11 13.02 0.54
C GLN A 151 16.30 12.21 -0.47
N PHE A 152 15.37 11.40 0.02
CA PHE A 152 14.44 10.66 -0.81
C PHE A 152 13.03 11.03 -0.40
N LEU A 153 12.20 11.39 -1.39
CA LEU A 153 10.76 11.61 -1.24
C LEU A 153 10.06 10.43 -1.87
N GLN A 154 9.18 9.76 -1.12
CA GLN A 154 8.48 8.59 -1.63
C GLN A 154 6.99 8.71 -1.39
N LEU A 155 6.22 8.39 -2.43
CA LEU A 155 4.81 8.06 -2.43
C LEU A 155 4.61 6.59 -2.82
N SER A 156 3.43 6.06 -2.51
CA SER A 156 2.93 4.79 -3.02
C SER A 156 1.42 4.84 -3.09
N ASP A 157 0.83 3.99 -3.91
CA ASP A 157 -0.62 3.77 -3.92
C ASP A 157 -1.41 5.08 -4.06
N LEU A 158 -0.96 5.96 -4.97
CA LEU A 158 -1.63 7.25 -5.19
C LEU A 158 -3.03 7.05 -5.76
N HIS A 159 -3.24 5.99 -6.58
CA HIS A 159 -4.53 5.64 -7.18
C HIS A 159 -5.26 6.84 -7.76
N GLY A 160 -4.55 7.66 -8.53
CA GLY A 160 -5.18 8.81 -9.18
C GLY A 160 -5.74 9.89 -8.27
N ALA A 161 -5.46 9.88 -6.96
CA ALA A 161 -5.96 10.83 -5.98
C ALA A 161 -5.24 12.19 -6.07
N ILE A 162 -5.31 12.82 -7.24
CA ILE A 162 -4.66 14.10 -7.53
C ILE A 162 -5.42 15.32 -7.01
N ASP A 163 -6.72 15.18 -6.70
CA ASP A 163 -7.51 16.24 -6.08
C ASP A 163 -7.32 16.23 -4.56
N VAL A 164 -7.43 17.42 -3.96
CA VAL A 164 -7.41 17.55 -2.49
C VAL A 164 -8.72 17.04 -1.91
N SER A 165 -8.63 16.25 -0.84
CA SER A 165 -9.81 15.75 -0.11
C SER A 165 -9.69 16.05 1.39
N SER A 166 -10.60 15.54 2.21
CA SER A 166 -10.47 15.65 3.68
C SER A 166 -9.18 15.04 4.22
N THR A 167 -8.64 14.01 3.56
CA THR A 167 -7.43 13.28 3.97
C THR A 167 -6.26 13.45 3.01
N SER A 168 -6.49 13.48 1.70
CA SER A 168 -5.45 13.61 0.68
C SER A 168 -4.84 15.03 0.64
N ILE A 169 -3.53 15.09 0.44
CA ILE A 169 -2.78 16.33 0.20
C ILE A 169 -3.16 16.92 -1.17
N GLY A 170 -3.41 16.07 -2.18
CA GLY A 170 -3.64 16.43 -3.56
C GLY A 170 -2.37 16.90 -4.29
N ALA A 171 -2.40 16.86 -5.63
CA ALA A 171 -1.23 17.16 -6.47
C ALA A 171 -0.64 18.54 -6.20
N ALA A 172 -1.46 19.57 -6.05
CA ALA A 172 -0.99 20.95 -5.82
C ALA A 172 -0.22 21.09 -4.49
N GLY A 173 -0.68 20.44 -3.44
CA GLY A 173 -0.01 20.41 -2.14
C GLY A 173 1.27 19.56 -2.17
N LEU A 174 1.24 18.41 -2.85
CA LEU A 174 2.40 17.54 -3.00
C LEU A 174 3.53 18.22 -3.79
N VAL A 175 3.22 18.86 -4.93
CA VAL A 175 4.21 19.62 -5.72
C VAL A 175 4.84 20.73 -4.88
N ALA A 176 4.02 21.51 -4.16
CA ALA A 176 4.51 22.58 -3.29
C ALA A 176 5.45 22.06 -2.20
N SER A 177 5.04 21.00 -1.50
CA SER A 177 5.83 20.38 -0.42
C SER A 177 7.15 19.82 -0.96
N TRP A 178 7.12 19.08 -2.05
CA TRP A 178 8.30 18.47 -2.65
C TRP A 178 9.29 19.51 -3.23
N ASN A 179 8.78 20.63 -3.76
CA ASN A 179 9.61 21.74 -4.18
C ASN A 179 10.32 22.39 -2.98
N ASN A 180 9.60 22.59 -1.86
CA ASN A 180 10.22 23.07 -0.63
C ASN A 180 11.30 22.10 -0.11
N ASP A 181 11.03 20.81 -0.13
CA ASP A 181 11.97 19.77 0.30
C ASP A 181 13.26 19.78 -0.54
N ARG A 182 13.14 20.00 -1.85
CA ARG A 182 14.32 20.19 -2.74
C ARG A 182 15.10 21.45 -2.44
N VAL A 183 14.44 22.53 -1.99
CA VAL A 183 15.13 23.74 -1.52
C VAL A 183 15.89 23.47 -0.23
N LEU A 184 15.34 22.63 0.66
CA LEU A 184 15.99 22.24 1.92
C LEU A 184 17.18 21.29 1.66
N ASN A 185 17.05 20.36 0.73
CA ASN A 185 18.16 19.49 0.31
C ASN A 185 18.16 19.33 -1.23
N PRO A 186 19.10 19.98 -1.93
CA PRO A 186 19.19 19.88 -3.40
C PRO A 186 19.59 18.47 -3.90
N ASN A 187 20.12 17.61 -3.02
CA ASN A 187 20.44 16.23 -3.34
C ASN A 187 19.21 15.31 -3.14
N THR A 188 18.05 15.74 -3.62
CA THR A 188 16.79 15.02 -3.49
C THR A 188 16.52 14.12 -4.68
N VAL A 189 16.07 12.90 -4.39
CA VAL A 189 15.52 11.92 -5.33
C VAL A 189 14.07 11.69 -4.97
N ALA A 190 13.20 11.71 -5.97
CA ALA A 190 11.76 11.49 -5.79
C ALA A 190 11.35 10.18 -6.47
N VAL A 191 10.62 9.32 -5.76
CA VAL A 191 10.24 7.99 -6.24
C VAL A 191 8.80 7.63 -5.86
N THR A 192 8.23 6.65 -6.57
CA THR A 192 6.96 6.03 -6.18
C THR A 192 7.08 4.50 -6.20
N SER A 193 6.38 3.85 -5.29
CA SER A 193 6.45 2.39 -5.11
C SER A 193 5.28 1.64 -5.76
N GLY A 194 4.73 2.16 -6.87
CA GLY A 194 3.65 1.54 -7.63
C GLY A 194 2.25 1.96 -7.19
N ASP A 195 1.25 1.44 -7.92
CA ASP A 195 -0.17 1.80 -7.77
C ASP A 195 -0.40 3.31 -7.79
N ASN A 196 0.29 3.99 -8.71
CA ASN A 196 0.06 5.41 -8.92
C ASN A 196 -1.31 5.66 -9.58
N ILE A 197 -1.72 4.71 -10.41
CA ILE A 197 -2.93 4.72 -11.24
C ILE A 197 -3.76 3.47 -10.94
N GLY A 198 -4.91 3.35 -11.62
CA GLY A 198 -5.84 2.23 -11.43
C GLY A 198 -6.66 2.34 -10.14
N ALA A 199 -7.83 1.73 -10.11
CA ALA A 199 -8.82 1.90 -9.04
C ALA A 199 -9.05 3.38 -8.65
N ALA A 200 -8.92 4.29 -9.61
CA ALA A 200 -8.75 5.72 -9.42
C ALA A 200 -10.08 6.50 -9.50
N PRO A 201 -10.17 7.65 -8.82
CA PRO A 201 -11.25 8.60 -9.01
C PRO A 201 -11.39 9.03 -10.47
N GLN A 202 -12.60 9.44 -10.87
CA GLN A 202 -12.92 9.80 -12.26
C GLN A 202 -12.06 10.91 -12.85
N ILE A 203 -11.51 11.79 -12.00
CA ILE A 203 -10.56 12.82 -12.44
C ILE A 203 -9.31 12.22 -13.11
N SER A 204 -8.98 10.97 -12.84
CA SER A 204 -7.89 10.22 -13.45
C SER A 204 -8.42 9.16 -14.42
N SER A 205 -9.26 8.25 -13.94
CA SER A 205 -9.70 7.06 -14.69
C SER A 205 -10.47 7.38 -15.96
N ALA A 206 -11.28 8.47 -15.99
CA ALA A 206 -12.02 8.89 -17.18
C ALA A 206 -11.13 9.44 -18.32
N PHE A 207 -9.88 9.75 -18.02
CA PHE A 207 -8.86 10.24 -18.96
C PHE A 207 -7.70 9.24 -19.12
N GLU A 208 -7.99 7.96 -18.97
CA GLU A 208 -7.00 6.89 -19.12
C GLU A 208 -5.76 7.09 -18.22
N GLU A 209 -5.98 7.59 -17.00
CA GLU A 209 -4.99 7.82 -15.96
C GLU A 209 -3.92 8.89 -16.27
N LEU A 210 -3.98 9.53 -17.44
CA LEU A 210 -3.01 10.54 -17.86
C LEU A 210 -2.94 11.75 -16.93
N PRO A 211 -4.05 12.26 -16.31
CA PRO A 211 -3.96 13.36 -15.35
C PRO A 211 -3.03 13.07 -14.16
N THR A 212 -2.99 11.82 -13.72
CA THR A 212 -2.09 11.40 -12.64
C THR A 212 -0.64 11.37 -13.10
N ILE A 213 -0.37 10.90 -14.31
CA ILE A 213 0.99 10.93 -14.88
C ILE A 213 1.46 12.38 -15.06
N GLU A 214 0.60 13.29 -15.58
CA GLU A 214 0.92 14.71 -15.67
C GLU A 214 1.25 15.31 -14.28
N ALA A 215 0.51 14.93 -13.23
CA ALA A 215 0.79 15.37 -11.86
C ALA A 215 2.13 14.84 -11.33
N LEU A 216 2.46 13.55 -11.56
CA LEU A 216 3.76 12.97 -11.19
C LEU A 216 4.92 13.62 -11.95
N ASN A 217 4.72 14.00 -13.22
CA ASN A 217 5.69 14.76 -14.00
C ASN A 217 5.94 16.16 -13.37
N LEU A 218 4.87 16.86 -12.94
CA LEU A 218 4.99 18.13 -12.20
C LEU A 218 5.70 17.96 -10.85
N MET A 219 5.49 16.83 -10.18
CA MET A 219 6.20 16.46 -8.95
C MET A 219 7.66 16.13 -9.20
N LYS A 220 8.09 16.02 -10.48
CA LYS A 220 9.45 15.64 -10.90
C LYS A 220 9.91 14.34 -10.24
N VAL A 221 9.10 13.30 -10.38
CA VAL A 221 9.47 11.93 -10.01
C VAL A 221 10.69 11.52 -10.83
N ASP A 222 11.66 10.84 -10.24
CA ASP A 222 12.85 10.32 -10.92
C ASP A 222 12.63 8.89 -11.44
N ALA A 223 11.96 8.07 -10.63
CA ALA A 223 11.63 6.71 -10.99
C ALA A 223 10.40 6.18 -10.25
N SER A 224 9.70 5.24 -10.88
CA SER A 224 8.59 4.48 -10.31
C SER A 224 8.76 2.99 -10.58
N THR A 225 8.28 2.14 -9.67
CA THR A 225 7.99 0.74 -10.01
C THR A 225 6.52 0.57 -10.37
N PHE A 226 6.15 -0.60 -10.88
CA PHE A 226 4.77 -0.99 -11.08
C PHE A 226 4.20 -1.57 -9.78
N GLY A 227 2.89 -1.36 -9.56
CA GLY A 227 2.07 -2.18 -8.70
C GLY A 227 1.11 -3.02 -9.54
N ASN A 228 0.13 -3.66 -8.89
CA ASN A 228 -0.87 -4.44 -9.61
C ASN A 228 -1.83 -3.56 -10.42
N HIS A 229 -2.17 -2.39 -9.93
CA HIS A 229 -3.15 -1.50 -10.55
C HIS A 229 -2.64 -0.74 -11.78
N GLU A 230 -1.34 -0.65 -12.04
CA GLU A 230 -0.86 -0.24 -13.35
C GLU A 230 -1.32 -1.19 -14.47
N HIS A 231 -1.73 -2.41 -14.13
CA HIS A 231 -2.24 -3.43 -15.05
C HIS A 231 -3.77 -3.61 -15.02
N ASP A 232 -4.53 -2.67 -14.46
CA ASP A 232 -6.01 -2.69 -14.49
C ASP A 232 -6.56 -2.66 -15.93
N ARG A 233 -5.75 -2.22 -16.89
CA ARG A 233 -6.02 -2.22 -18.34
C ARG A 233 -4.94 -2.97 -19.08
N ASP A 234 -5.12 -3.14 -20.39
CA ASP A 234 -4.23 -3.91 -21.24
C ASP A 234 -2.81 -3.31 -21.38
N ILE A 235 -1.92 -4.07 -22.02
CA ILE A 235 -0.53 -3.67 -22.26
C ILE A 235 -0.42 -2.39 -23.11
N ASN A 236 -1.39 -2.08 -23.99
CA ASN A 236 -1.35 -0.86 -24.77
C ASN A 236 -1.58 0.38 -23.89
N HIS A 237 -2.43 0.25 -22.87
CA HIS A 237 -2.60 1.28 -21.86
C HIS A 237 -1.33 1.47 -21.04
N VAL A 238 -0.68 0.38 -20.60
CA VAL A 238 0.62 0.47 -19.91
C VAL A 238 1.66 1.20 -20.77
N LYS A 239 1.74 0.88 -22.07
CA LYS A 239 2.61 1.61 -23.01
C LYS A 239 2.29 3.09 -23.08
N LYS A 240 1.01 3.46 -23.12
CA LYS A 240 0.57 4.85 -23.15
C LYS A 240 1.04 5.59 -21.89
N VAL A 241 0.88 4.97 -20.72
CA VAL A 241 1.34 5.49 -19.43
C VAL A 241 2.86 5.66 -19.40
N VAL A 242 3.61 4.64 -19.81
CA VAL A 242 5.08 4.70 -19.93
C VAL A 242 5.51 5.83 -20.87
N GLY A 243 4.83 5.96 -22.00
CA GLY A 243 5.11 7.00 -22.99
C GLY A 243 4.84 8.43 -22.47
N ALA A 244 3.84 8.61 -21.62
CA ALA A 244 3.47 9.92 -21.04
C ALA A 244 4.33 10.31 -19.83
N SER A 245 5.09 9.37 -19.24
CA SER A 245 5.89 9.62 -18.04
C SER A 245 7.22 10.31 -18.37
N ASP A 246 7.59 11.34 -17.61
CA ASP A 246 8.92 11.98 -17.69
C ASP A 246 9.96 11.31 -16.78
N PHE A 247 9.57 10.27 -16.08
CA PHE A 247 10.39 9.48 -15.16
C PHE A 247 10.62 8.05 -15.69
N GLN A 248 11.60 7.35 -15.10
CA GLN A 248 11.92 5.99 -15.49
C GLN A 248 11.07 4.97 -14.74
N TRP A 249 10.37 4.12 -15.46
CA TRP A 249 9.75 2.92 -14.90
C TRP A 249 10.79 1.81 -14.71
N VAL A 250 10.81 1.20 -13.52
CA VAL A 250 11.75 0.12 -13.17
C VAL A 250 11.00 -1.08 -12.59
N VAL A 251 11.33 -2.29 -13.05
CA VAL A 251 10.84 -3.56 -12.48
C VAL A 251 11.79 -4.68 -12.86
N ALA A 252 12.24 -5.48 -11.89
CA ALA A 252 13.29 -6.49 -12.08
C ALA A 252 12.77 -7.93 -12.01
N ASN A 253 11.50 -8.14 -11.66
CA ASN A 253 10.90 -9.46 -11.50
C ASN A 253 9.88 -9.85 -12.59
N TYR A 254 9.82 -9.10 -13.70
CA TYR A 254 9.02 -9.47 -14.87
C TYR A 254 9.80 -10.38 -15.82
N SER A 255 9.14 -11.38 -16.39
CA SER A 255 9.75 -12.31 -17.34
C SER A 255 10.16 -11.65 -18.65
N SER A 256 9.52 -10.55 -19.04
CA SER A 256 9.82 -9.76 -20.24
C SER A 256 9.41 -8.31 -20.05
N LEU A 257 10.25 -7.39 -20.51
CA LEU A 257 10.00 -5.96 -20.57
C LEU A 257 9.79 -5.45 -22.01
N LYS A 258 9.87 -6.36 -23.00
CA LYS A 258 9.85 -6.00 -24.42
C LYS A 258 8.55 -5.34 -24.87
N ASP A 259 7.43 -5.74 -24.25
CA ASP A 259 6.11 -5.22 -24.59
C ASP A 259 5.76 -3.93 -23.83
N LEU A 260 6.67 -3.43 -22.98
CA LEU A 260 6.48 -2.23 -22.17
C LEU A 260 7.30 -1.03 -22.70
N VAL A 261 7.56 -1.03 -24.00
CA VAL A 261 8.29 0.05 -24.69
C VAL A 261 7.31 0.99 -25.38
N SER A 262 7.52 2.30 -25.28
CA SER A 262 6.75 3.35 -25.93
C SER A 262 7.69 4.39 -26.55
N GLY A 263 7.88 4.34 -27.87
CA GLY A 263 8.84 5.17 -28.57
C GLY A 263 10.28 4.90 -28.10
N ASP A 264 10.94 5.92 -27.61
CA ASP A 264 12.29 5.86 -27.02
C ASP A 264 12.28 5.51 -25.52
N LYS A 265 11.10 5.47 -24.88
CA LYS A 265 10.92 5.16 -23.46
C LYS A 265 10.75 3.65 -23.26
N SER A 266 11.51 3.10 -22.33
CA SER A 266 11.48 1.68 -22.00
C SER A 266 11.49 1.44 -20.51
N VAL A 267 10.83 0.37 -20.09
CA VAL A 267 10.93 -0.13 -18.71
C VAL A 267 12.26 -0.86 -18.55
N LYS A 268 12.91 -0.69 -17.39
CA LYS A 268 14.23 -1.26 -17.09
C LYS A 268 14.21 -2.02 -15.76
N PRO A 269 15.12 -2.97 -15.54
CA PRO A 269 15.27 -3.60 -14.22
C PRO A 269 15.72 -2.59 -13.13
N TYR A 270 16.53 -1.60 -13.52
CA TYR A 270 17.00 -0.54 -12.67
C TYR A 270 17.33 0.72 -13.49
N THR A 271 17.46 1.85 -12.80
CA THR A 271 18.02 3.09 -13.36
C THR A 271 19.05 3.69 -12.42
N ILE A 272 19.86 4.61 -12.94
CA ILE A 272 20.83 5.37 -12.13
C ILE A 272 20.55 6.86 -12.29
N VAL A 273 20.34 7.53 -11.16
CA VAL A 273 20.27 8.98 -11.07
C VAL A 273 21.49 9.52 -10.33
N THR A 274 21.90 10.74 -10.63
CA THR A 274 23.03 11.38 -9.96
C THR A 274 22.56 12.60 -9.20
N ARG A 275 22.89 12.66 -7.90
CA ARG A 275 22.60 13.82 -7.03
C ARG A 275 23.85 14.17 -6.23
N GLY A 276 24.25 15.46 -6.31
CA GLY A 276 25.44 15.93 -5.61
C GLY A 276 26.72 15.17 -5.96
N GLY A 277 26.82 14.62 -7.18
CA GLY A 277 27.93 13.79 -7.63
C GLY A 277 27.88 12.32 -7.17
N ILE A 278 26.82 11.91 -6.45
CA ILE A 278 26.62 10.54 -6.00
C ILE A 278 25.70 9.82 -6.99
N LYS A 279 26.13 8.65 -7.49
CA LYS A 279 25.31 7.76 -8.31
C LYS A 279 24.41 6.92 -7.40
N ILE A 280 23.11 6.95 -7.68
CA ILE A 280 22.06 6.28 -6.92
C ILE A 280 21.36 5.30 -7.86
N GLY A 281 21.43 4.01 -7.58
CA GLY A 281 20.69 2.97 -8.28
C GLY A 281 19.28 2.87 -7.72
N ILE A 282 18.27 2.80 -8.59
CA ILE A 282 16.87 2.59 -8.23
C ILE A 282 16.41 1.33 -8.93
N VAL A 283 15.94 0.34 -8.17
CA VAL A 283 15.53 -0.99 -8.63
C VAL A 283 14.06 -1.19 -8.27
N GLY A 284 13.27 -1.84 -9.14
CA GLY A 284 11.85 -2.08 -8.90
C GLY A 284 11.50 -3.56 -8.72
N TRP A 285 10.43 -3.81 -7.98
CA TRP A 285 9.81 -5.12 -7.81
C TRP A 285 8.30 -4.96 -7.66
N ASN A 286 7.51 -5.75 -8.40
CA ASN A 286 6.05 -5.76 -8.32
C ASN A 286 5.55 -7.04 -7.68
N THR A 287 4.40 -6.96 -7.01
CA THR A 287 3.75 -8.10 -6.36
C THR A 287 3.40 -9.22 -7.35
N GLU A 288 3.75 -10.44 -6.99
CA GLU A 288 3.36 -11.65 -7.71
C GLU A 288 1.84 -11.84 -7.78
N SER A 289 1.12 -11.31 -6.79
CA SER A 289 -0.35 -11.36 -6.74
C SER A 289 -1.02 -10.61 -7.89
N THR A 290 -0.30 -9.75 -8.61
CA THR A 290 -0.83 -9.04 -9.78
C THR A 290 -1.52 -9.97 -10.77
N ALA A 291 -0.94 -11.17 -11.03
CA ALA A 291 -1.52 -12.13 -11.96
C ALA A 291 -2.90 -12.67 -11.53
N GLU A 292 -3.22 -12.60 -10.23
CA GLU A 292 -4.51 -12.99 -9.67
C GLU A 292 -5.46 -11.80 -9.48
N GLN A 293 -4.91 -10.59 -9.35
CA GLN A 293 -5.66 -9.37 -8.99
C GLN A 293 -6.11 -8.54 -10.20
N VAL A 294 -5.55 -8.79 -11.39
CA VAL A 294 -5.94 -8.09 -12.61
C VAL A 294 -6.64 -9.04 -13.59
N TYR A 295 -7.33 -8.48 -14.59
CA TYR A 295 -7.90 -9.27 -15.65
C TYR A 295 -6.77 -10.03 -16.38
N PRO A 296 -6.84 -11.36 -16.53
CA PRO A 296 -5.70 -12.16 -17.04
C PRO A 296 -5.17 -11.72 -18.40
N GLY A 297 -6.05 -11.20 -19.28
CA GLY A 297 -5.67 -10.65 -20.59
C GLY A 297 -4.80 -9.39 -20.52
N ASN A 298 -4.82 -8.65 -19.40
CA ASN A 298 -4.10 -7.40 -19.26
C ASN A 298 -2.57 -7.58 -19.15
N LEU A 299 -2.11 -8.79 -18.83
CA LEU A 299 -0.68 -9.13 -18.82
C LEU A 299 -0.21 -9.78 -20.13
N VAL A 300 -1.08 -9.88 -21.14
CA VAL A 300 -0.74 -10.51 -22.42
C VAL A 300 -0.31 -9.45 -23.43
N GLY A 301 0.94 -9.51 -23.84
CA GLY A 301 1.51 -8.68 -24.89
C GLY A 301 1.86 -9.50 -26.16
N PRO A 302 2.33 -8.84 -27.23
CA PRO A 302 2.76 -9.51 -28.47
C PRO A 302 3.83 -10.58 -28.25
N SER A 303 4.67 -10.45 -27.23
CA SER A 303 5.72 -11.42 -26.86
C SER A 303 5.23 -12.53 -25.92
N GLY A 304 3.95 -12.57 -25.61
CA GLY A 304 3.31 -13.51 -24.69
C GLY A 304 2.94 -12.90 -23.35
N THR A 305 2.56 -13.75 -22.39
CA THR A 305 2.13 -13.32 -21.06
C THR A 305 3.33 -12.91 -20.20
N ILE A 306 3.28 -11.73 -19.62
CA ILE A 306 4.24 -11.29 -18.60
C ILE A 306 4.01 -12.12 -17.34
N LYS A 307 5.03 -12.88 -16.94
CA LYS A 307 5.05 -13.61 -15.66
C LYS A 307 5.80 -12.77 -14.64
N ILE A 308 5.31 -12.76 -13.40
CA ILE A 308 5.88 -12.00 -12.29
C ILE A 308 6.50 -13.00 -11.31
N ASP A 309 7.82 -12.92 -11.14
CA ASP A 309 8.56 -13.81 -10.24
C ASP A 309 8.35 -13.37 -8.78
N PRO A 310 7.86 -14.27 -7.89
CA PRO A 310 7.69 -13.97 -6.48
C PRO A 310 9.02 -13.83 -5.71
N GLY A 311 10.14 -14.26 -6.32
CA GLY A 311 11.46 -14.26 -5.70
C GLY A 311 12.20 -12.93 -5.82
N VAL A 312 13.30 -12.83 -5.10
CA VAL A 312 14.19 -11.65 -5.10
C VAL A 312 15.42 -11.79 -6.00
N THR A 313 15.51 -12.86 -6.77
CA THR A 313 16.69 -13.14 -7.61
C THR A 313 16.90 -12.03 -8.64
N GLY A 314 15.85 -11.61 -9.33
CA GLY A 314 15.88 -10.52 -10.31
C GLY A 314 16.30 -9.19 -9.69
N VAL A 315 15.72 -8.84 -8.54
CA VAL A 315 16.06 -7.62 -7.79
C VAL A 315 17.51 -7.65 -7.31
N ASN A 316 17.96 -8.74 -6.71
CA ASN A 316 19.34 -8.85 -6.22
C ASN A 316 20.35 -8.76 -7.38
N LYS A 317 20.00 -9.33 -8.56
CA LYS A 317 20.80 -9.15 -9.78
C LYS A 317 20.82 -7.69 -10.22
N ALA A 318 19.66 -7.03 -10.28
CA ALA A 318 19.57 -5.62 -10.68
C ALA A 318 20.32 -4.68 -9.73
N ILE A 319 20.32 -4.98 -8.41
CA ILE A 319 21.15 -4.27 -7.42
C ILE A 319 22.64 -4.46 -7.72
N ALA A 320 23.06 -5.70 -7.99
CA ALA A 320 24.45 -5.99 -8.34
C ALA A 320 24.89 -5.27 -9.65
N ASP A 321 24.03 -5.29 -10.66
CA ASP A 321 24.27 -4.60 -11.93
C ASP A 321 24.35 -3.07 -11.73
N ALA A 322 23.47 -2.47 -10.92
CA ALA A 322 23.53 -1.04 -10.58
C ALA A 322 24.81 -0.69 -9.82
N ARG A 323 25.26 -1.55 -8.89
CA ARG A 323 26.54 -1.39 -8.19
C ARG A 323 27.74 -1.47 -9.15
N ALA A 324 27.73 -2.44 -10.08
CA ALA A 324 28.75 -2.58 -11.11
C ALA A 324 28.81 -1.35 -12.05
N ALA A 325 27.66 -0.73 -12.32
CA ALA A 325 27.57 0.54 -13.06
C ALA A 325 27.97 1.78 -12.23
N GLY A 326 28.41 1.58 -10.99
CA GLY A 326 28.99 2.60 -10.11
C GLY A 326 28.00 3.23 -9.12
N ALA A 327 26.83 2.65 -8.88
CA ALA A 327 25.92 3.14 -7.87
C ALA A 327 26.53 3.01 -6.45
N GLN A 328 26.64 4.14 -5.76
CA GLN A 328 27.16 4.23 -4.39
C GLN A 328 26.06 4.03 -3.35
N VAL A 329 24.83 4.33 -3.71
CA VAL A 329 23.60 4.09 -2.93
C VAL A 329 22.63 3.31 -3.81
N VAL A 330 21.87 2.39 -3.23
CA VAL A 330 20.81 1.67 -3.94
C VAL A 330 19.51 1.74 -3.14
N VAL A 331 18.43 2.07 -3.84
CA VAL A 331 17.05 2.09 -3.35
C VAL A 331 16.26 1.01 -4.08
N ALA A 332 15.56 0.17 -3.34
CA ALA A 332 14.60 -0.78 -3.90
C ALA A 332 13.18 -0.26 -3.68
N LEU A 333 12.41 -0.18 -4.77
CA LEU A 333 10.99 0.12 -4.78
C LEU A 333 10.26 -1.21 -4.87
N VAL A 334 9.54 -1.58 -3.82
CA VAL A 334 8.92 -2.91 -3.67
C VAL A 334 7.44 -2.72 -3.48
N HIS A 335 6.64 -3.00 -4.52
CA HIS A 335 5.19 -2.91 -4.39
C HIS A 335 4.66 -4.12 -3.63
N GLN A 336 4.87 -4.09 -2.32
CA GLN A 336 4.36 -5.03 -1.31
C GLN A 336 4.35 -4.35 0.05
N GLY A 337 3.48 -4.84 0.94
CA GLY A 337 3.19 -4.20 2.19
C GLY A 337 3.49 -5.01 3.44
N TRP A 338 3.51 -4.28 4.52
CA TRP A 338 3.41 -4.74 5.88
C TRP A 338 1.93 -4.93 6.25
N THR A 339 1.60 -5.86 7.15
CA THR A 339 0.22 -6.07 7.60
C THR A 339 0.01 -5.72 9.08
N GLU A 340 0.84 -6.27 9.95
CA GLU A 340 0.76 -6.06 11.40
C GLU A 340 2.06 -6.47 12.08
N ASN A 341 2.17 -6.19 13.38
CA ASN A 341 3.18 -6.79 14.24
C ASN A 341 2.53 -7.82 15.16
N LEU A 342 2.95 -9.05 15.07
CA LEU A 342 2.49 -10.16 15.89
C LEU A 342 3.63 -10.67 16.76
N ASP A 343 3.45 -10.66 18.08
CA ASP A 343 4.46 -11.13 19.06
C ASP A 343 5.88 -10.59 18.85
N GLY A 344 5.98 -9.31 18.45
CA GLY A 344 7.25 -8.65 18.21
C GLY A 344 7.88 -8.92 16.85
N VAL A 345 7.16 -9.59 15.94
CA VAL A 345 7.61 -9.89 14.58
C VAL A 345 6.71 -9.16 13.59
N ALA A 346 7.30 -8.35 12.71
CA ALA A 346 6.59 -7.72 11.61
C ALA A 346 6.07 -8.80 10.65
N GLN A 347 4.78 -8.71 10.33
CA GLN A 347 4.11 -9.61 9.40
C GLN A 347 3.86 -8.89 8.07
N GLY A 348 3.63 -9.69 7.03
CA GLY A 348 3.42 -9.19 5.68
C GLY A 348 4.58 -9.50 4.76
N ARG A 349 4.34 -9.36 3.47
CA ARG A 349 5.31 -9.75 2.45
C ARG A 349 6.51 -8.79 2.37
N LEU A 350 6.32 -7.51 2.72
CA LEU A 350 7.42 -6.52 2.69
C LEU A 350 8.55 -6.86 3.68
N PRO A 351 8.30 -7.17 4.97
CA PRO A 351 9.35 -7.63 5.88
C PRO A 351 10.11 -8.86 5.37
N ASP A 352 9.39 -9.86 4.86
CA ASP A 352 9.99 -11.10 4.33
C ASP A 352 10.92 -10.85 3.13
N LEU A 353 10.50 -9.96 2.21
CA LEU A 353 11.31 -9.57 1.05
C LEU A 353 12.52 -8.74 1.46
N ALA A 354 12.34 -7.82 2.40
CA ALA A 354 13.41 -6.94 2.85
C ALA A 354 14.56 -7.71 3.51
N GLU A 355 14.28 -8.80 4.21
CA GLU A 355 15.31 -9.71 4.74
C GLU A 355 16.09 -10.43 3.63
N GLN A 356 15.50 -10.65 2.47
CA GLN A 356 16.07 -11.39 1.35
C GLN A 356 16.76 -10.47 0.31
N ILE A 357 16.36 -9.20 0.22
CA ILE A 357 16.96 -8.20 -0.68
C ILE A 357 18.35 -7.82 -0.14
N LYS A 358 19.39 -8.01 -0.96
CA LYS A 358 20.79 -7.81 -0.54
C LYS A 358 21.38 -6.56 -1.21
N GLY A 359 21.98 -5.69 -0.42
CA GLY A 359 22.75 -4.55 -0.94
C GLY A 359 21.94 -3.27 -1.19
N ALA A 360 20.64 -3.25 -0.95
CA ALA A 360 19.85 -2.01 -0.87
C ALA A 360 20.18 -1.25 0.43
N ASN A 361 20.16 0.08 0.35
CA ASN A 361 20.32 0.97 1.50
C ASN A 361 18.96 1.43 2.04
N ILE A 362 17.97 1.52 1.15
CA ILE A 362 16.58 1.85 1.46
C ILE A 362 15.68 0.89 0.68
N ILE A 363 14.61 0.44 1.30
CA ILE A 363 13.55 -0.36 0.68
C ILE A 363 12.24 0.37 0.95
N PHE A 364 11.59 0.86 -0.10
CA PHE A 364 10.30 1.51 -0.03
C PHE A 364 9.20 0.52 -0.44
N GLY A 365 8.22 0.34 0.45
CA GLY A 365 7.06 -0.51 0.26
C GLY A 365 5.82 0.21 -0.23
N GLY A 366 4.72 -0.54 -0.39
CA GLY A 366 3.39 -0.10 -0.79
C GLY A 366 2.37 -1.25 -0.71
N HIS A 367 1.26 -1.15 -1.46
CA HIS A 367 0.25 -2.21 -1.62
C HIS A 367 -0.70 -2.42 -0.43
N SER A 368 -0.21 -2.42 0.81
CA SER A 368 -1.08 -2.63 1.98
C SER A 368 -1.78 -1.36 2.46
N HIS A 369 -1.39 -0.19 1.96
CA HIS A 369 -1.94 1.12 2.32
C HIS A 369 -1.73 1.49 3.80
N LEU A 370 -0.68 0.97 4.42
CA LEU A 370 -0.36 1.18 5.84
C LEU A 370 0.91 2.01 6.01
N THR A 371 1.03 2.66 7.16
CA THR A 371 2.27 3.34 7.54
C THR A 371 3.16 2.36 8.30
N TYR A 372 4.36 2.12 7.79
CA TYR A 372 5.34 1.24 8.43
C TYR A 372 6.76 1.72 8.22
N SER A 373 7.59 1.62 9.23
CA SER A 373 9.04 1.78 9.07
C SER A 373 9.83 0.96 10.08
N THR A 374 10.94 0.41 9.61
CA THR A 374 11.91 -0.29 10.44
C THR A 374 13.30 -0.18 9.83
N ALA A 375 14.31 -0.59 10.58
CA ALA A 375 15.67 -0.76 10.09
C ALA A 375 16.05 -2.23 10.22
N ILE A 376 16.30 -2.90 9.10
CA ILE A 376 16.75 -4.30 9.10
C ILE A 376 18.26 -4.31 9.35
N PRO A 377 18.74 -5.02 10.39
CA PRO A 377 20.17 -5.12 10.67
C PRO A 377 20.90 -5.67 9.46
N GLY A 378 21.88 -4.91 8.95
CA GLY A 378 22.76 -5.37 7.89
C GLY A 378 23.69 -6.49 8.39
N THR A 379 24.05 -7.41 7.51
CA THR A 379 25.22 -8.25 7.69
C THR A 379 26.48 -7.38 7.65
N LEU A 380 27.59 -7.83 8.24
CA LEU A 380 28.88 -7.16 8.47
C LEU A 380 29.42 -6.19 7.38
N ARG A 381 28.79 -6.02 6.22
CA ARG A 381 29.23 -5.19 5.10
C ARG A 381 28.28 -4.11 4.63
N THR A 382 27.03 -4.09 5.12
CA THR A 382 26.05 -3.05 4.78
C THR A 382 25.46 -2.52 6.07
N PRO A 383 25.38 -1.18 6.25
CA PRO A 383 24.57 -0.62 7.31
C PRO A 383 23.13 -1.12 7.14
N ALA A 384 22.37 -1.12 8.22
CA ALA A 384 20.97 -1.52 8.22
C ALA A 384 20.22 -0.86 7.06
N ALA A 385 19.49 -1.65 6.28
CA ALA A 385 18.59 -1.11 5.28
C ALA A 385 17.40 -0.47 6.01
N LEU A 386 17.09 0.78 5.67
CA LEU A 386 15.84 1.42 6.11
C LEU A 386 14.69 0.86 5.26
N VAL A 387 13.63 0.39 5.91
CA VAL A 387 12.39 -0.03 5.26
C VAL A 387 11.31 0.99 5.62
N ALA A 388 10.56 1.48 4.64
CA ALA A 388 9.45 2.39 4.89
C ALA A 388 8.31 2.16 3.90
N GLU A 389 7.08 2.27 4.38
CA GLU A 389 5.85 2.21 3.60
C GLU A 389 4.95 3.37 4.02
N VAL A 390 4.21 3.93 3.06
CA VAL A 390 3.24 5.01 3.26
C VAL A 390 1.83 4.56 2.93
N ARG A 391 0.85 5.27 3.49
CA ARG A 391 -0.55 5.07 3.13
C ARG A 391 -0.85 5.59 1.72
N ASN A 392 -1.93 5.09 1.18
CA ASN A 392 -2.43 5.39 -0.16
C ASN A 392 -2.97 6.83 -0.32
N ALA A 393 -3.37 7.15 -1.56
CA ALA A 393 -4.10 8.36 -1.94
C ALA A 393 -3.42 9.68 -1.56
N GLY A 394 -2.11 9.68 -1.35
CA GLY A 394 -1.36 10.88 -1.01
C GLY A 394 -1.78 11.51 0.32
N VAL A 395 -2.22 10.70 1.31
CA VAL A 395 -2.53 11.20 2.66
C VAL A 395 -1.27 11.59 3.44
N GLU A 396 -0.14 11.02 3.06
CA GLU A 396 1.20 11.29 3.56
C GLU A 396 2.25 10.94 2.50
N TYR A 397 3.49 11.37 2.72
CA TYR A 397 4.67 10.91 1.99
C TYR A 397 5.86 10.76 2.93
N THR A 398 6.88 9.95 2.56
CA THR A 398 8.11 9.92 3.35
C THR A 398 9.10 10.98 2.89
N ARG A 399 9.78 11.58 3.85
CA ARG A 399 11.02 12.32 3.70
C ARG A 399 12.13 11.52 4.38
N THR A 400 12.94 10.84 3.58
CA THR A 400 14.00 9.96 4.07
C THR A 400 15.35 10.63 3.85
N ALA A 401 16.14 10.81 4.91
CA ALA A 401 17.51 11.28 4.81
C ALA A 401 18.49 10.10 4.90
N LEU A 402 19.55 10.13 4.09
CA LEU A 402 20.64 9.16 4.08
C LEU A 402 21.98 9.88 4.08
N CYS A 403 22.89 9.47 4.94
CA CYS A 403 24.24 10.00 5.00
C CYS A 403 25.26 9.06 4.40
N LEU A 404 25.99 9.55 3.41
CA LEU A 404 27.10 8.86 2.77
C LEU A 404 28.44 9.46 3.22
N ASN A 405 29.35 8.65 3.73
CA ASN A 405 30.74 9.02 3.89
C ASN A 405 31.45 8.92 2.54
N THR A 406 31.86 10.06 1.97
CA THR A 406 32.41 10.14 0.62
C THR A 406 33.82 9.55 0.50
N LYS A 407 34.56 9.46 1.61
CA LYS A 407 35.91 8.84 1.63
C LYS A 407 35.83 7.31 1.60
N THR A 408 34.85 6.74 2.29
CA THR A 408 34.74 5.28 2.40
C THR A 408 33.71 4.69 1.46
N GLY A 409 32.85 5.53 0.84
CA GLY A 409 31.70 5.08 0.05
C GLY A 409 30.61 4.39 0.87
N ARG A 410 30.63 4.51 2.20
CA ARG A 410 29.69 3.82 3.10
C ARG A 410 28.56 4.75 3.53
N VAL A 411 27.35 4.23 3.54
CA VAL A 411 26.23 4.84 4.26
C VAL A 411 26.49 4.71 5.75
N VAL A 412 26.39 5.80 6.49
CA VAL A 412 26.64 5.83 7.94
C VAL A 412 25.36 5.96 8.75
N GLY A 413 24.25 6.33 8.10
CA GLY A 413 22.94 6.37 8.75
C GLY A 413 21.84 6.78 7.79
N SER A 414 20.60 6.51 8.21
CA SER A 414 19.39 6.93 7.54
C SER A 414 18.30 7.28 8.56
N SER A 415 17.36 8.12 8.18
CA SER A 415 16.17 8.44 8.97
C SER A 415 14.97 8.60 8.06
N VAL A 416 13.77 8.35 8.58
CA VAL A 416 12.51 8.57 7.89
C VAL A 416 11.62 9.49 8.71
N GLU A 417 10.93 10.39 8.03
CA GLU A 417 9.89 11.25 8.54
C GLU A 417 8.65 11.09 7.65
N TYR A 418 7.48 10.97 8.25
CA TYR A 418 6.20 10.96 7.55
C TYR A 418 5.65 12.37 7.54
N VAL A 419 5.50 12.94 6.36
CA VAL A 419 4.93 14.28 6.16
C VAL A 419 3.45 14.13 5.91
N LEU A 420 2.66 14.58 6.88
CA LEU A 420 1.21 14.48 6.85
C LEU A 420 0.59 15.68 6.11
N LYS A 421 -0.67 15.56 5.74
CA LYS A 421 -1.43 16.64 5.13
C LYS A 421 -1.35 17.96 5.91
N ALA A 422 -1.38 17.93 7.24
CA ALA A 422 -1.27 19.12 8.08
C ALA A 422 0.07 19.85 7.92
N ASP A 423 1.14 19.12 7.63
CA ASP A 423 2.46 19.68 7.36
C ASP A 423 2.54 20.25 5.95
N ALA A 424 2.00 19.54 4.97
CA ALA A 424 1.91 20.01 3.58
C ALA A 424 1.04 21.28 3.44
N ALA A 425 -0.02 21.40 4.25
CA ALA A 425 -0.92 22.57 4.26
C ALA A 425 -0.24 23.88 4.73
N LYS A 426 1.00 23.81 5.26
CA LYS A 426 1.80 24.99 5.61
C LYS A 426 2.35 25.73 4.38
N PHE A 427 2.32 25.09 3.22
CA PHE A 427 2.82 25.65 1.96
C PHE A 427 1.65 26.11 1.08
N THR A 428 1.86 27.20 0.35
CA THR A 428 0.92 27.62 -0.70
C THR A 428 0.88 26.57 -1.79
N PRO A 429 -0.30 26.02 -2.14
CA PRO A 429 -0.42 25.03 -3.20
C PRO A 429 0.17 25.51 -4.53
N ASP A 430 0.81 24.62 -5.27
CA ASP A 430 1.40 24.93 -6.57
C ASP A 430 0.32 25.29 -7.59
N ALA A 431 0.44 26.46 -8.22
CA ALA A 431 -0.56 26.99 -9.12
C ALA A 431 -0.70 26.18 -10.42
N THR A 432 0.40 25.59 -10.92
CA THR A 432 0.38 24.79 -12.15
C THR A 432 -0.34 23.46 -11.91
N ALA A 433 -0.04 22.81 -10.81
CA ALA A 433 -0.72 21.56 -10.44
C ALA A 433 -2.19 21.82 -10.06
N ALA A 434 -2.52 22.94 -9.42
CA ALA A 434 -3.90 23.34 -9.16
C ALA A 434 -4.68 23.58 -10.46
N ALA A 435 -4.07 24.24 -11.46
CA ALA A 435 -4.68 24.46 -12.77
C ALA A 435 -4.90 23.14 -13.53
N LEU A 436 -3.95 22.18 -13.42
CA LEU A 436 -4.10 20.83 -13.98
C LEU A 436 -5.33 20.13 -13.41
N VAL A 437 -5.45 20.08 -12.09
CA VAL A 437 -6.60 19.46 -11.40
C VAL A 437 -7.90 20.14 -11.82
N LYS A 438 -7.92 21.49 -11.82
CA LYS A 438 -9.10 22.25 -12.24
C LYS A 438 -9.52 21.95 -13.68
N LYS A 439 -8.58 21.91 -14.63
CA LYS A 439 -8.84 21.56 -16.04
C LYS A 439 -9.66 20.26 -16.16
N TYR A 440 -9.24 19.21 -15.48
CA TYR A 440 -9.91 17.92 -15.58
C TYR A 440 -11.23 17.88 -14.81
N LYS A 441 -11.34 18.55 -13.68
CA LYS A 441 -12.61 18.71 -12.93
C LYS A 441 -13.66 19.44 -13.78
N ASP A 442 -13.30 20.55 -14.43
CA ASP A 442 -14.22 21.32 -15.26
C ASP A 442 -14.75 20.49 -16.45
N GLN A 443 -13.93 19.60 -17.01
CA GLN A 443 -14.34 18.71 -18.11
C GLN A 443 -15.29 17.60 -17.65
N LEU A 444 -15.20 17.16 -16.39
CA LEU A 444 -15.99 16.07 -15.84
C LEU A 444 -17.32 16.52 -15.24
N ALA A 445 -17.36 17.68 -14.61
CA ALA A 445 -18.49 18.11 -13.80
C ALA A 445 -19.86 18.01 -14.53
N PRO A 446 -20.00 18.41 -15.79
CA PRO A 446 -21.29 18.29 -16.50
C PRO A 446 -21.84 16.87 -16.60
N LYS A 447 -20.98 15.85 -16.45
CA LYS A 447 -21.34 14.44 -16.55
C LYS A 447 -21.46 13.78 -15.17
N LEU A 448 -20.59 14.17 -14.26
CA LEU A 448 -20.45 13.51 -12.95
C LEU A 448 -21.35 14.11 -11.88
N ASP A 449 -21.62 15.43 -11.92
CA ASP A 449 -22.46 16.12 -10.94
C ASP A 449 -23.97 15.86 -11.15
N VAL A 450 -24.33 15.05 -12.17
CA VAL A 450 -25.73 14.70 -12.43
C VAL A 450 -26.30 13.93 -11.25
N LYS A 451 -27.26 14.51 -10.54
CA LYS A 451 -27.98 13.88 -9.43
C LYS A 451 -28.76 12.67 -9.93
N ILE A 452 -28.63 11.53 -9.25
CA ILE A 452 -29.32 10.27 -9.58
C ILE A 452 -30.32 9.83 -8.50
N GLY A 453 -30.28 10.47 -7.33
CA GLY A 453 -31.16 10.16 -6.20
C GLY A 453 -30.70 10.82 -4.91
N THR A 454 -31.24 10.35 -3.79
CA THR A 454 -30.81 10.72 -2.43
C THR A 454 -30.59 9.48 -1.56
N VAL A 455 -29.77 9.64 -0.52
CA VAL A 455 -29.53 8.61 0.51
C VAL A 455 -29.73 9.22 1.87
N ASN A 456 -30.46 8.53 2.74
CA ASN A 456 -30.60 8.92 4.13
C ASN A 456 -29.43 8.35 4.96
N GLY A 457 -28.41 9.16 5.16
CA GLY A 457 -27.14 8.79 5.76
C GLY A 457 -26.04 8.50 4.73
N VAL A 458 -25.01 7.81 5.16
CA VAL A 458 -23.86 7.40 4.32
C VAL A 458 -23.71 5.89 4.42
N PHE A 459 -23.76 5.17 3.30
CA PHE A 459 -23.37 3.77 3.26
C PHE A 459 -21.91 3.66 3.66
N PRO A 460 -21.58 3.02 4.78
CA PRO A 460 -20.20 2.91 5.22
C PRO A 460 -19.43 1.93 4.33
N ARG A 461 -18.18 2.25 4.04
CA ARG A 461 -17.23 1.27 3.51
C ARG A 461 -16.73 0.34 4.62
N GLY A 462 -16.87 0.77 5.87
CA GLY A 462 -16.31 0.11 7.04
C GLY A 462 -15.03 0.79 7.53
N GLY A 463 -14.43 0.23 8.59
CA GLY A 463 -13.19 0.75 9.19
C GLY A 463 -11.92 0.32 8.45
N VAL A 464 -10.79 0.36 9.15
CA VAL A 464 -9.54 -0.25 8.69
C VAL A 464 -9.36 -1.56 9.49
N PRO A 465 -9.30 -2.71 8.81
CA PRO A 465 -9.48 -2.94 7.37
C PRO A 465 -10.93 -2.71 6.90
N ALA A 466 -11.09 -2.47 5.59
CA ALA A 466 -12.39 -2.25 4.97
C ALA A 466 -13.31 -3.48 5.14
N VAL A 467 -14.49 -3.30 5.76
CA VAL A 467 -15.38 -4.40 6.16
C VAL A 467 -15.90 -5.20 4.96
N GLU A 468 -16.08 -4.57 3.79
CA GLU A 468 -16.48 -5.26 2.56
C GLU A 468 -15.51 -6.38 2.13
N ARG A 469 -14.28 -6.38 2.68
CA ARG A 469 -13.25 -7.40 2.43
C ARG A 469 -13.21 -8.49 3.52
N SER A 470 -14.05 -8.41 4.54
CA SER A 470 -14.04 -9.35 5.68
C SER A 470 -15.40 -9.66 6.24
N GLY A 471 -16.45 -8.98 5.78
CA GLY A 471 -17.81 -9.13 6.29
C GLY A 471 -18.88 -8.57 5.36
N GLU A 472 -20.13 -8.72 5.80
CA GLU A 472 -21.30 -8.18 5.13
C GLU A 472 -21.35 -6.66 5.23
N THR A 473 -21.72 -5.99 4.13
CA THR A 473 -21.94 -4.55 4.13
C THR A 473 -23.29 -4.17 3.52
N PRO A 474 -23.96 -3.11 4.04
CA PRO A 474 -25.20 -2.60 3.46
C PRO A 474 -25.07 -2.23 1.98
N LEU A 475 -23.92 -1.65 1.57
CA LEU A 475 -23.67 -1.27 0.18
C LEU A 475 -23.51 -2.51 -0.72
N GLY A 476 -22.78 -3.53 -0.23
CA GLY A 476 -22.66 -4.82 -0.92
C GLY A 476 -24.01 -5.49 -1.08
N ASN A 477 -24.84 -5.48 -0.02
CA ASN A 477 -26.19 -6.02 -0.05
C ASN A 477 -27.07 -5.30 -1.08
N PHE A 478 -27.14 -3.96 -1.03
CA PHE A 478 -27.91 -3.14 -1.98
C PHE A 478 -27.52 -3.43 -3.42
N THR A 479 -26.22 -3.48 -3.69
CA THR A 479 -25.69 -3.73 -5.05
C THR A 479 -26.02 -5.16 -5.53
N ALA A 480 -25.78 -6.16 -4.68
CA ALA A 480 -26.06 -7.56 -5.03
C ALA A 480 -27.57 -7.80 -5.22
N ASP A 481 -28.41 -7.20 -4.40
CA ASP A 481 -29.87 -7.31 -4.52
C ASP A 481 -30.37 -6.64 -5.81
N ALA A 482 -29.82 -5.48 -6.18
CA ALA A 482 -30.13 -4.80 -7.45
C ALA A 482 -29.81 -5.68 -8.67
N ILE A 483 -28.62 -6.29 -8.69
CA ILE A 483 -28.20 -7.21 -9.75
C ILE A 483 -29.14 -8.42 -9.81
N ARG A 484 -29.45 -9.02 -8.65
CA ARG A 484 -30.34 -10.17 -8.59
C ARG A 484 -31.74 -9.83 -9.09
N ALA A 485 -32.28 -8.69 -8.70
CA ALA A 485 -33.58 -8.22 -9.14
C ALA A 485 -33.63 -7.98 -10.66
N LYS A 486 -32.57 -7.41 -11.23
CA LYS A 486 -32.48 -7.12 -12.67
C LYS A 486 -32.37 -8.39 -13.52
N TYR A 487 -31.48 -9.33 -13.18
CA TYR A 487 -31.21 -10.51 -14.00
C TYR A 487 -31.97 -11.76 -13.57
N LYS A 488 -32.67 -11.71 -12.44
CA LYS A 488 -33.51 -12.79 -11.90
C LYS A 488 -32.76 -14.11 -11.75
N THR A 489 -31.52 -14.04 -11.29
CA THR A 489 -30.69 -15.21 -10.99
C THR A 489 -31.04 -15.74 -9.58
N ASP A 490 -30.78 -17.02 -9.32
CA ASP A 490 -30.92 -17.60 -7.98
C ASP A 490 -30.00 -16.88 -7.01
N PHE A 491 -28.74 -16.64 -7.42
CA PHE A 491 -27.69 -16.07 -6.60
C PHE A 491 -26.98 -14.91 -7.28
N VAL A 492 -26.39 -14.05 -6.44
CA VAL A 492 -25.37 -13.07 -6.85
C VAL A 492 -24.13 -13.24 -5.97
N PHE A 493 -22.97 -13.11 -6.58
CA PHE A 493 -21.68 -13.25 -5.96
C PHE A 493 -20.75 -12.14 -6.46
N LEU A 494 -20.41 -11.18 -5.62
CA LEU A 494 -19.50 -10.07 -5.94
C LEU A 494 -18.28 -10.13 -5.04
N ASN A 495 -17.10 -9.83 -5.57
CA ASN A 495 -15.90 -9.64 -4.75
C ASN A 495 -15.92 -8.28 -4.05
N GLY A 496 -15.67 -8.25 -2.74
CA GLY A 496 -15.72 -7.02 -1.93
C GLY A 496 -14.69 -5.98 -2.34
N GLY A 497 -13.56 -6.42 -2.91
CA GLY A 497 -12.52 -5.53 -3.46
C GLY A 497 -13.01 -4.59 -4.57
N GLY A 498 -14.13 -4.92 -5.22
CA GLY A 498 -14.79 -4.08 -6.21
C GLY A 498 -15.43 -2.82 -5.65
N ILE A 499 -15.72 -2.74 -4.33
CA ILE A 499 -16.31 -1.57 -3.66
C ILE A 499 -15.17 -0.66 -3.16
N ARG A 500 -15.04 0.53 -3.72
CA ARG A 500 -13.86 1.38 -3.50
C ARG A 500 -14.08 2.60 -2.61
N ASP A 501 -15.32 3.01 -2.35
CA ASP A 501 -15.63 4.17 -1.49
C ASP A 501 -16.95 3.97 -0.72
N THR A 502 -17.26 4.90 0.18
CA THR A 502 -18.59 5.09 0.78
C THR A 502 -19.61 5.54 -0.28
N PHE A 503 -20.92 5.50 0.04
CA PHE A 503 -21.93 6.09 -0.83
C PHE A 503 -22.89 6.98 -0.01
N PRO A 504 -22.94 8.31 -0.24
CA PRO A 504 -22.18 9.10 -1.22
C PRO A 504 -20.66 8.95 -1.05
N ALA A 505 -19.92 9.03 -2.18
CA ALA A 505 -18.48 8.80 -2.17
C ALA A 505 -17.74 9.92 -1.41
N LYS A 506 -16.87 9.52 -0.49
CA LYS A 506 -16.08 10.45 0.34
C LYS A 506 -14.98 11.15 -0.47
N THR A 507 -14.45 10.46 -1.48
CA THR A 507 -13.36 10.98 -2.30
C THR A 507 -13.83 11.76 -3.54
N TYR A 508 -15.13 11.72 -3.86
CA TYR A 508 -15.72 12.53 -4.93
C TYR A 508 -16.28 13.85 -4.37
N VAL A 509 -15.79 14.98 -4.91
CA VAL A 509 -16.24 16.32 -4.54
C VAL A 509 -16.85 17.01 -5.76
N PRO A 510 -18.21 17.10 -5.85
CA PRO A 510 -18.88 17.81 -6.93
C PRO A 510 -18.49 19.30 -7.02
N LEU A 511 -18.45 19.84 -8.23
CA LEU A 511 -18.33 21.29 -8.46
C LEU A 511 -19.66 22.00 -8.19
N ASP A 512 -20.79 21.34 -8.46
CA ASP A 512 -22.12 21.87 -8.14
C ASP A 512 -22.30 21.98 -6.61
N LYS A 513 -22.32 23.23 -6.11
CA LYS A 513 -22.46 23.54 -4.69
C LYS A 513 -23.91 23.55 -4.20
N THR A 514 -24.88 23.32 -5.07
CA THR A 514 -26.29 23.16 -4.69
C THR A 514 -26.60 21.77 -4.17
N LEU A 515 -25.74 20.79 -4.48
CA LEU A 515 -25.87 19.42 -4.00
C LEU A 515 -25.61 19.34 -2.48
N VAL A 516 -26.52 18.68 -1.76
CA VAL A 516 -26.39 18.42 -0.32
C VAL A 516 -25.47 17.24 -0.12
N ARG A 517 -24.33 17.48 0.52
CA ARG A 517 -23.26 16.46 0.69
C ARG A 517 -22.97 16.18 2.16
N PRO A 518 -22.54 14.95 2.50
CA PRO A 518 -22.03 14.66 3.84
C PRO A 518 -20.72 15.43 4.10
N SER A 519 -20.45 15.71 5.37
CA SER A 519 -19.19 16.31 5.81
C SER A 519 -18.52 15.44 6.88
N SER A 520 -17.31 15.79 7.28
CA SER A 520 -16.60 15.07 8.37
C SER A 520 -17.33 15.14 9.72
N THR A 521 -18.18 16.14 9.91
CA THR A 521 -18.97 16.37 11.14
C THR A 521 -20.45 16.05 10.98
N ASN A 522 -20.94 15.83 9.77
CA ASN A 522 -22.33 15.49 9.47
C ASN A 522 -22.42 14.34 8.47
N THR A 523 -22.71 13.16 8.97
CA THR A 523 -22.95 11.93 8.19
C THR A 523 -24.40 11.43 8.34
N THR A 524 -25.25 12.17 9.04
CA THR A 524 -26.66 11.89 9.26
C THR A 524 -27.53 12.91 8.51
N GLY A 525 -28.64 12.45 7.95
CA GLY A 525 -29.53 13.26 7.13
C GLY A 525 -29.60 12.78 5.69
N THR A 526 -30.35 13.49 4.84
CA THR A 526 -30.54 13.11 3.44
C THR A 526 -29.51 13.83 2.58
N PHE A 527 -28.74 13.07 1.81
CA PHE A 527 -27.69 13.57 0.94
C PHE A 527 -27.97 13.24 -0.52
N ASP A 528 -27.64 14.19 -1.40
CA ASP A 528 -27.70 13.98 -2.84
C ASP A 528 -26.59 13.03 -3.29
N VAL A 529 -26.94 12.10 -4.19
CA VAL A 529 -26.01 11.19 -4.84
C VAL A 529 -25.99 11.41 -6.34
N THR A 530 -24.81 11.28 -6.92
CA THR A 530 -24.53 11.63 -8.31
C THR A 530 -23.94 10.46 -9.09
N VAL A 531 -23.85 10.63 -10.41
CA VAL A 531 -23.12 9.70 -11.29
C VAL A 531 -21.67 9.56 -10.83
N GLY A 532 -21.04 10.68 -10.43
CA GLY A 532 -19.65 10.68 -9.94
C GLY A 532 -19.45 9.83 -8.68
N ASP A 533 -20.43 9.82 -7.78
CA ASP A 533 -20.41 8.93 -6.61
C ASP A 533 -20.40 7.46 -7.02
N ALA A 534 -21.31 7.07 -7.92
CA ALA A 534 -21.42 5.68 -8.37
C ALA A 534 -20.14 5.19 -9.06
N LEU A 535 -19.58 6.02 -9.95
CA LEU A 535 -18.31 5.72 -10.64
C LEU A 535 -17.09 5.70 -9.71
N THR A 536 -17.14 6.41 -8.60
CA THR A 536 -16.09 6.38 -7.57
C THR A 536 -16.18 5.11 -6.73
N VAL A 537 -17.39 4.63 -6.46
CA VAL A 537 -17.60 3.36 -5.74
C VAL A 537 -17.19 2.17 -6.60
N PHE A 538 -17.50 2.18 -7.91
CA PHE A 538 -17.24 1.09 -8.86
C PHE A 538 -16.40 1.57 -10.06
N PRO A 539 -15.08 1.81 -9.88
CA PRO A 539 -14.26 2.48 -10.91
C PRO A 539 -13.73 1.56 -12.01
N PHE A 540 -13.83 0.23 -11.88
CA PHE A 540 -13.11 -0.72 -12.75
C PHE A 540 -13.74 -0.95 -14.13
N GLY A 541 -14.97 -0.51 -14.36
CA GLY A 541 -15.66 -0.78 -15.63
C GLY A 541 -16.03 -2.26 -15.84
N ASN A 542 -16.08 -3.06 -14.78
CA ASN A 542 -16.49 -4.45 -14.85
C ASN A 542 -17.93 -4.60 -15.31
N SER A 543 -18.19 -5.60 -16.17
CA SER A 543 -19.53 -5.98 -16.58
C SER A 543 -20.10 -7.06 -15.68
N VAL A 544 -21.39 -7.00 -15.40
CA VAL A 544 -22.10 -8.14 -14.81
C VAL A 544 -22.09 -9.29 -15.82
N SER A 545 -21.87 -10.50 -15.35
CA SER A 545 -21.96 -11.74 -16.13
C SER A 545 -22.94 -12.69 -15.48
N THR A 546 -23.83 -13.29 -16.27
CA THR A 546 -24.73 -14.33 -15.80
C THR A 546 -24.28 -15.70 -16.31
N THR A 547 -24.17 -16.68 -15.40
CA THR A 547 -23.74 -18.03 -15.69
C THR A 547 -24.46 -19.02 -14.76
N THR A 548 -23.98 -20.25 -14.70
CA THR A 548 -24.46 -21.27 -13.76
C THR A 548 -23.35 -21.73 -12.84
N ILE A 549 -23.71 -22.18 -11.65
CA ILE A 549 -22.77 -22.73 -10.66
C ILE A 549 -23.39 -23.96 -9.99
N SER A 550 -22.61 -25.01 -9.80
CA SER A 550 -23.06 -26.16 -9.00
C SER A 550 -22.92 -25.88 -7.50
N GLY A 551 -23.67 -26.61 -6.68
CA GLY A 551 -23.52 -26.55 -5.21
C GLY A 551 -22.08 -26.77 -4.79
N THR A 552 -21.37 -27.76 -5.36
CA THR A 552 -19.95 -28.02 -5.12
C THR A 552 -19.08 -26.80 -5.43
N LEU A 553 -19.29 -26.15 -6.57
CA LEU A 553 -18.51 -24.97 -6.97
C LEU A 553 -18.85 -23.73 -6.14
N LEU A 554 -20.11 -23.57 -5.70
CA LEU A 554 -20.50 -22.49 -4.80
C LEU A 554 -19.75 -22.58 -3.46
N TRP A 555 -19.69 -23.79 -2.88
CA TRP A 555 -18.90 -24.01 -1.67
C TRP A 555 -17.40 -23.73 -1.90
N LYS A 556 -16.85 -24.16 -3.04
CA LYS A 556 -15.46 -23.83 -3.42
C LYS A 556 -15.24 -22.33 -3.56
N ALA A 557 -16.20 -21.61 -4.16
CA ALA A 557 -16.16 -20.15 -4.26
C ALA A 557 -16.08 -19.48 -2.88
N LEU A 558 -16.95 -19.93 -1.98
CA LEU A 558 -17.00 -19.38 -0.62
C LEU A 558 -15.72 -19.68 0.17
N GLU A 559 -15.16 -20.89 0.07
CA GLU A 559 -13.87 -21.23 0.68
C GLU A 559 -12.73 -20.34 0.15
N ASN A 560 -12.69 -20.06 -1.17
CA ASN A 560 -11.75 -19.10 -1.73
C ASN A 560 -11.99 -17.69 -1.17
N GLY A 561 -13.26 -17.26 -1.09
CA GLY A 561 -13.63 -15.93 -0.61
C GLY A 561 -13.24 -15.64 0.84
N VAL A 562 -13.29 -16.67 1.71
CA VAL A 562 -12.86 -16.57 3.12
C VAL A 562 -11.43 -17.10 3.34
N GLY A 563 -10.77 -17.53 2.26
CA GLY A 563 -9.46 -18.18 2.30
C GLY A 563 -8.28 -17.21 2.24
N GLY A 564 -8.50 -15.98 1.87
CA GLY A 564 -7.45 -14.97 1.71
C GLY A 564 -6.79 -14.55 3.02
N ALA A 565 -5.79 -13.69 2.91
CA ALA A 565 -5.12 -13.10 4.06
C ALA A 565 -6.12 -12.25 4.85
N TYR A 566 -6.45 -12.69 6.05
CA TYR A 566 -7.29 -11.92 6.97
C TYR A 566 -6.44 -10.77 7.55
N PRO A 567 -6.97 -9.56 7.73
CA PRO A 567 -8.39 -9.23 7.75
C PRO A 567 -8.95 -8.54 6.49
N ALA A 568 -8.22 -8.39 5.41
CA ALA A 568 -8.67 -7.54 4.30
C ALA A 568 -8.26 -8.07 2.92
N ASP A 569 -8.92 -9.11 2.44
CA ASP A 569 -8.70 -9.62 1.08
C ASP A 569 -9.87 -9.22 0.16
N GLY A 570 -9.57 -8.72 -1.05
CA GLY A 570 -10.55 -8.29 -2.05
C GLY A 570 -11.50 -9.39 -2.49
N ARG A 571 -11.12 -10.65 -2.35
CA ARG A 571 -11.93 -11.82 -2.72
C ARG A 571 -13.16 -12.06 -1.84
N PHE A 572 -13.24 -11.46 -0.65
CA PHE A 572 -14.38 -11.69 0.26
C PHE A 572 -15.73 -11.38 -0.42
N PRO A 573 -16.73 -12.31 -0.37
CA PRO A 573 -17.94 -12.18 -1.17
C PRO A 573 -19.01 -11.27 -0.53
N GLN A 574 -19.58 -10.38 -1.36
CA GLN A 574 -20.85 -9.70 -1.11
C GLN A 574 -21.93 -10.43 -1.92
N ILE A 575 -23.01 -10.88 -1.29
CA ILE A 575 -23.91 -11.88 -1.88
C ILE A 575 -25.37 -11.48 -1.86
N SER A 576 -26.18 -12.11 -2.72
CA SER A 576 -27.65 -12.10 -2.67
C SER A 576 -28.24 -13.46 -3.05
N GLY A 577 -29.39 -13.79 -2.50
CA GLY A 577 -30.15 -15.01 -2.78
C GLY A 577 -29.84 -16.20 -1.88
N PHE A 578 -28.77 -16.14 -1.10
CA PHE A 578 -28.40 -17.17 -0.14
C PHE A 578 -27.69 -16.56 1.08
N LYS A 579 -27.43 -17.40 2.10
CA LYS A 579 -26.68 -17.07 3.32
C LYS A 579 -25.57 -18.07 3.54
N PHE A 580 -24.48 -17.65 4.19
CA PHE A 580 -23.45 -18.59 4.65
C PHE A 580 -22.86 -18.19 6.00
N THR A 581 -22.35 -19.20 6.72
CA THR A 581 -21.55 -19.01 7.93
C THR A 581 -20.15 -19.56 7.73
N PHE A 582 -19.16 -18.90 8.31
CA PHE A 582 -17.76 -19.33 8.23
C PHE A 582 -17.02 -19.17 9.55
N ASP A 583 -16.01 -20.00 9.75
CA ASP A 583 -15.14 -20.03 10.91
C ASP A 583 -13.69 -19.81 10.46
N SER A 584 -13.15 -18.61 10.73
CA SER A 584 -11.81 -18.23 10.32
C SER A 584 -10.69 -18.94 11.10
N SER A 585 -11.02 -19.59 12.24
CA SER A 585 -10.06 -20.37 13.03
C SER A 585 -9.73 -21.73 12.38
N LYS A 586 -10.55 -22.18 11.44
CA LYS A 586 -10.35 -23.45 10.74
C LYS A 586 -9.32 -23.35 9.62
N PRO A 587 -8.69 -24.47 9.25
CA PRO A 587 -7.77 -24.52 8.11
C PRO A 587 -8.44 -24.07 6.80
N LEU A 588 -7.64 -23.54 5.89
CA LEU A 588 -8.07 -23.20 4.53
C LEU A 588 -8.74 -24.40 3.85
N GLY A 589 -9.86 -24.17 3.16
CA GLY A 589 -10.67 -25.20 2.51
C GLY A 589 -11.67 -25.91 3.44
N SER A 590 -11.73 -25.51 4.72
CA SER A 590 -12.65 -26.05 5.73
C SER A 590 -13.31 -24.98 6.58
N ARG A 591 -13.28 -23.74 6.12
CA ARG A 591 -13.79 -22.57 6.86
C ARG A 591 -15.29 -22.39 6.74
N ILE A 592 -15.92 -22.84 5.64
CA ILE A 592 -17.36 -22.71 5.46
C ILE A 592 -18.08 -23.73 6.34
N VAL A 593 -18.98 -23.23 7.20
CA VAL A 593 -19.75 -24.03 8.17
C VAL A 593 -21.10 -24.42 7.60
N SER A 594 -21.81 -23.46 6.99
CA SER A 594 -23.12 -23.72 6.39
C SER A 594 -23.41 -22.80 5.22
N VAL A 595 -24.18 -23.28 4.24
CA VAL A 595 -24.72 -22.47 3.14
C VAL A 595 -26.21 -22.82 3.02
N THR A 596 -27.08 -21.79 3.01
CA THR A 596 -28.52 -21.96 2.93
C THR A 596 -29.15 -20.99 1.96
N LYS A 597 -30.28 -21.33 1.36
CA LYS A 597 -31.15 -20.37 0.68
C LYS A 597 -31.74 -19.39 1.71
N LEU A 598 -32.40 -18.33 1.24
CA LEU A 598 -33.02 -17.33 2.13
C LEU A 598 -34.12 -17.91 3.02
N ASP A 599 -34.80 -18.97 2.56
CA ASP A 599 -35.83 -19.72 3.32
C ASP A 599 -35.25 -20.69 4.35
N GLY A 600 -33.93 -20.79 4.48
CA GLY A 600 -33.23 -21.71 5.39
C GLY A 600 -32.91 -23.07 4.78
N THR A 601 -33.37 -23.38 3.57
CA THR A 601 -33.07 -24.67 2.90
C THR A 601 -31.57 -24.82 2.68
N PRO A 602 -30.93 -25.91 3.13
CA PRO A 602 -29.48 -26.14 2.90
C PRO A 602 -29.13 -26.24 1.42
N ILE A 603 -28.01 -25.66 1.06
CA ILE A 603 -27.36 -25.81 -0.26
C ILE A 603 -26.24 -26.84 -0.12
N ALA A 604 -26.44 -28.03 -0.67
CA ALA A 604 -25.50 -29.14 -0.53
C ALA A 604 -24.26 -28.97 -1.45
N LYS A 605 -23.17 -29.65 -1.07
CA LYS A 605 -21.97 -29.81 -1.94
C LYS A 605 -22.20 -30.86 -3.00
N ASP A 606 -23.06 -30.60 -3.96
CA ASP A 606 -23.45 -31.57 -4.99
C ASP A 606 -23.51 -30.95 -6.38
N SER A 607 -24.00 -31.68 -7.36
CA SER A 607 -24.11 -31.26 -8.75
C SER A 607 -25.36 -30.41 -9.04
N THR A 608 -26.19 -30.09 -8.05
CA THR A 608 -27.37 -29.21 -8.23
C THR A 608 -26.93 -27.87 -8.78
N VAL A 609 -27.52 -27.46 -9.91
CA VAL A 609 -27.13 -26.27 -10.65
C VAL A 609 -28.05 -25.11 -10.31
N TYR A 610 -27.43 -23.94 -10.08
CA TYR A 610 -28.10 -22.67 -9.79
C TYR A 610 -27.66 -21.63 -10.83
N THR A 611 -28.54 -20.69 -11.16
CA THR A 611 -28.17 -19.50 -11.93
C THR A 611 -27.48 -18.49 -11.03
N VAL A 612 -26.38 -17.89 -11.48
CA VAL A 612 -25.63 -16.91 -10.69
C VAL A 612 -25.24 -15.72 -11.56
N ALA A 613 -25.32 -14.51 -10.98
CA ALA A 613 -24.70 -13.32 -11.53
C ALA A 613 -23.43 -12.97 -10.73
N THR A 614 -22.39 -12.62 -11.43
CA THR A 614 -21.10 -12.17 -10.87
C THR A 614 -20.47 -11.16 -11.82
N LEU A 615 -19.19 -10.82 -11.65
CA LEU A 615 -18.47 -9.93 -12.55
C LEU A 615 -17.68 -10.72 -13.60
N ASP A 616 -17.51 -10.16 -14.79
CA ASP A 616 -16.66 -10.70 -15.86
C ASP A 616 -15.23 -10.97 -15.37
N TYR A 617 -14.67 -10.08 -14.56
CA TYR A 617 -13.41 -10.25 -13.83
C TYR A 617 -13.37 -11.57 -13.03
N VAL A 618 -14.41 -11.82 -12.22
CA VAL A 618 -14.51 -13.03 -11.38
C VAL A 618 -14.68 -14.29 -12.23
N VAL A 619 -15.46 -14.20 -13.31
CA VAL A 619 -15.66 -15.31 -14.28
C VAL A 619 -14.34 -15.70 -14.93
N GLN A 620 -13.47 -14.74 -15.24
CA GLN A 620 -12.16 -15.00 -15.84
C GLN A 620 -11.12 -15.51 -14.83
N GLY A 621 -11.48 -15.65 -13.56
CA GLY A 621 -10.61 -16.19 -12.52
C GLY A 621 -9.95 -15.16 -11.62
N GLY A 622 -10.33 -13.87 -11.76
CA GLY A 622 -9.85 -12.80 -10.87
C GLY A 622 -10.10 -13.13 -9.40
N ASP A 623 -9.29 -12.58 -8.50
CA ASP A 623 -9.29 -12.87 -7.06
C ASP A 623 -9.18 -14.38 -6.73
N GLY A 624 -8.49 -15.17 -7.57
CA GLY A 624 -8.28 -16.60 -7.35
C GLY A 624 -9.50 -17.50 -7.60
N TYR A 625 -10.56 -17.01 -8.27
CA TYR A 625 -11.76 -17.79 -8.61
C TYR A 625 -11.58 -18.69 -9.83
N VAL A 626 -10.37 -19.08 -10.17
CA VAL A 626 -10.05 -19.93 -11.33
C VAL A 626 -10.82 -21.26 -11.28
N GLY A 627 -11.54 -21.54 -12.36
CA GLY A 627 -12.32 -22.79 -12.52
C GLY A 627 -13.51 -22.92 -11.56
N VAL A 628 -13.99 -21.81 -10.99
CA VAL A 628 -15.20 -21.74 -10.16
C VAL A 628 -16.40 -21.38 -11.04
N PHE A 629 -16.30 -20.30 -11.78
CA PHE A 629 -17.30 -19.86 -12.75
C PHE A 629 -16.87 -20.25 -14.16
N SER A 630 -17.79 -20.65 -15.01
CA SER A 630 -17.47 -21.09 -16.37
C SER A 630 -17.53 -19.93 -17.36
N PRO A 631 -16.40 -19.50 -17.95
CA PRO A 631 -16.41 -18.49 -19.01
C PRO A 631 -17.21 -18.94 -20.24
N ALA A 632 -17.23 -20.26 -20.53
CA ALA A 632 -17.93 -20.83 -21.70
C ALA A 632 -19.45 -20.67 -21.65
N THR A 633 -20.04 -20.60 -20.45
CA THR A 633 -21.49 -20.44 -20.24
C THR A 633 -21.88 -19.03 -19.83
N ALA A 634 -20.90 -18.18 -19.57
CA ALA A 634 -21.14 -16.82 -19.11
C ALA A 634 -21.68 -15.93 -20.25
N LYS A 635 -22.70 -15.14 -19.89
CA LYS A 635 -23.26 -14.10 -20.76
C LYS A 635 -22.94 -12.75 -20.15
N VAL A 636 -22.13 -11.97 -20.83
CA VAL A 636 -21.81 -10.58 -20.45
C VAL A 636 -23.09 -9.73 -20.53
N ARG A 637 -23.30 -8.89 -19.52
CA ARG A 637 -24.45 -8.01 -19.35
C ARG A 637 -24.00 -6.55 -19.30
N ASP A 638 -24.80 -5.70 -18.68
CA ASP A 638 -24.51 -4.27 -18.50
C ASP A 638 -23.30 -4.05 -17.59
N LEU A 639 -22.70 -2.88 -17.65
CA LEU A 639 -21.68 -2.48 -16.69
C LEU A 639 -22.25 -2.49 -15.26
N LEU A 640 -21.48 -2.97 -14.29
CA LEU A 640 -21.88 -2.98 -12.88
C LEU A 640 -22.35 -1.59 -12.41
N VAL A 641 -21.61 -0.55 -12.78
CA VAL A 641 -21.93 0.82 -12.38
C VAL A 641 -23.25 1.30 -12.97
N ASP A 642 -23.59 0.89 -14.19
CA ASP A 642 -24.87 1.26 -14.84
C ASP A 642 -26.04 0.56 -14.13
N VAL A 643 -25.88 -0.71 -13.76
CA VAL A 643 -26.87 -1.45 -12.96
C VAL A 643 -27.09 -0.77 -11.60
N PHE A 644 -26.00 -0.33 -10.96
CA PHE A 644 -26.06 0.39 -9.70
C PHE A 644 -26.76 1.76 -9.85
N ILE A 645 -26.40 2.56 -10.85
CA ILE A 645 -27.02 3.86 -11.15
C ILE A 645 -28.52 3.69 -11.41
N GLU A 646 -28.91 2.67 -12.18
CA GLU A 646 -30.32 2.36 -12.45
C GLU A 646 -31.07 2.02 -11.15
N ALA A 647 -30.47 1.19 -10.29
CA ALA A 647 -31.06 0.85 -8.98
C ALA A 647 -31.27 2.08 -8.09
N VAL A 648 -30.29 2.99 -8.04
CA VAL A 648 -30.38 4.25 -7.30
C VAL A 648 -31.50 5.13 -7.85
N LYS A 649 -31.57 5.31 -9.19
CA LYS A 649 -32.63 6.08 -9.85
C LYS A 649 -34.04 5.52 -9.59
N ASN A 650 -34.15 4.18 -9.58
CA ASN A 650 -35.43 3.51 -9.33
C ASN A 650 -35.87 3.65 -7.87
N ALA A 651 -34.93 3.60 -6.93
CA ALA A 651 -35.21 3.78 -5.51
C ALA A 651 -35.53 5.23 -5.15
N LYS A 652 -34.97 6.20 -5.89
CA LYS A 652 -35.07 7.67 -5.70
C LYS A 652 -34.50 8.14 -4.36
N ASP A 653 -35.12 7.69 -3.26
CA ASP A 653 -34.74 8.01 -1.87
C ASP A 653 -34.35 6.71 -1.16
N ILE A 654 -33.06 6.53 -0.91
CA ILE A 654 -32.54 5.30 -0.34
C ILE A 654 -32.43 5.43 1.17
N THR A 655 -33.15 4.57 1.89
CA THR A 655 -32.88 4.30 3.30
C THR A 655 -31.86 3.16 3.37
N ILE A 656 -30.73 3.37 4.05
CA ILE A 656 -29.67 2.38 4.18
C ILE A 656 -30.22 1.16 4.90
N PRO A 657 -30.25 -0.03 4.26
CA PRO A 657 -30.73 -1.24 4.93
C PRO A 657 -29.75 -1.66 6.02
N ALA A 658 -30.26 -2.26 7.09
CA ALA A 658 -29.41 -2.94 8.05
C ALA A 658 -28.78 -4.18 7.41
N ALA A 659 -27.62 -4.62 7.91
CA ALA A 659 -27.08 -5.94 7.61
C ALA A 659 -28.11 -7.01 8.08
N ASP A 660 -28.43 -7.98 7.21
CA ASP A 660 -29.47 -8.97 7.46
C ASP A 660 -28.91 -10.35 7.84
N GLY A 661 -27.62 -10.44 8.08
CA GLY A 661 -26.95 -11.66 8.50
C GLY A 661 -26.79 -12.70 7.40
N ARG A 662 -26.77 -12.27 6.12
CA ARG A 662 -26.51 -13.18 5.00
C ARG A 662 -25.08 -13.73 5.00
N THR A 663 -24.17 -13.04 5.66
CA THR A 663 -22.79 -13.48 5.90
C THR A 663 -22.49 -13.42 7.40
N LYS A 664 -22.14 -14.55 8.01
CA LYS A 664 -21.91 -14.63 9.45
C LYS A 664 -20.58 -15.31 9.77
N LYS A 665 -19.71 -14.61 10.49
CA LYS A 665 -18.52 -15.20 11.10
C LYS A 665 -18.89 -15.89 12.41
N VAL A 666 -18.38 -17.11 12.64
CA VAL A 666 -18.47 -17.89 13.88
C VAL A 666 -17.07 -18.39 14.21
N GLY A 667 -16.65 -18.27 15.46
CA GLY A 667 -15.28 -18.66 15.85
C GLY A 667 -14.25 -17.54 15.76
#